data_157d3a5810fa5b0c3caa49709b559d3e
#
_entry.id   157d3a5810fa5b0c3caa49709b559d3e
#
_cell.length_a   1.000
_cell.length_b   1.000
_cell.length_c   1.000
_cell.angle_alpha   90.00
_cell.angle_beta   90.00
_cell.angle_gamma   90.00
#
_symmetry.space_group_name_H-M   'P 1'
#
loop_
_entity.id
_entity.type
_entity.pdbx_description
1 polymer ?
#
loop_
_entity_poly.entity_id
_entity_poly.type
_entity_poly.pdbx_seq_one_letter_code
_entity_poly.pdbx_strand_id
1 'polypeptide(L)'
;MLRKIVKILIILVFSANNLFAQDIPIIVISPGKTVQSLSTVGSTIEIFTSDTINNSSHFSLANIIDDNSTSTNLFQMGGHGANTGIQLRGLEKRYSTVYIDGVKMLDPSSSDGSFYLENVMKNGIDRVEILKGTQSSLYGSNAIGGTINIFTKKGRKGKHSNFEIETASKNTKNISYSIDGADDKFNYYLGLNKFVTDGISAMNDNDEKDQYKNDNIVANIGYKINENFKIQNSFRIADTFYEYDAVNKTYTDVNDSTDNLEASYSLKLVHEKNKFKNTFSYNKLQIERATTDYSKAKTNYFGYRDDFKYLGEYKFNLDNKIVYGIDREFDASKYPKDYSGGDMREHDEGIISQYFDLQLRPFEKLYSTFGLRSDDHTTVGRKTSGRVTAAYILDGNSKIRSSFGAGVRFPAMYDYKYGSSTIVDKGGTLEELQSERGLSFDIGYDTFLNNLDLGLNITYFKTEQKNPLFSNARTDWVMRNGTGRNTSEGVEFNANWKPTNSKFGLNFGYTFTDSYDASTCDPDELASYTDNECRLTGNKVAKAKVRVPRHAVEANISYLMNQNLKSFLKGKYIGETRDFGNTNDSWTDQILTDYFVFDLVHSYNLFDNYKIQIGINNILDEKYQQAHEYSTMGRAFNFGLKKVY
;
A
#
# COMPACT_ATOMS: atom_id res chain seq x y z
N MET A 1 12.59 31.96 3.89
CA MET A 1 12.17 31.31 5.14
C MET A 1 12.92 29.99 5.38
N LEU A 2 13.07 29.15 4.39
CA LEU A 2 13.77 27.85 4.47
C LEU A 2 15.22 27.93 5.00
N ARG A 3 16.01 28.94 4.57
CA ARG A 3 17.40 29.13 5.04
C ARG A 3 17.55 29.47 6.54
N LYS A 4 16.51 30.01 7.19
CA LYS A 4 16.52 30.31 8.63
C LYS A 4 16.13 29.07 9.45
N ILE A 5 15.24 28.22 8.93
CA ILE A 5 14.80 26.97 9.58
C ILE A 5 15.95 25.94 9.58
N VAL A 6 16.68 25.82 8.49
CA VAL A 6 17.86 24.93 8.38
C VAL A 6 18.98 25.34 9.35
N LYS A 7 19.19 26.63 9.59
CA LYS A 7 20.20 27.09 10.57
C LYS A 7 19.81 26.84 12.02
N ILE A 8 18.52 26.82 12.36
CA ILE A 8 18.04 26.53 13.72
C ILE A 8 18.12 25.01 13.99
N LEU A 9 17.86 24.17 12.99
CA LEU A 9 18.00 22.71 13.12
C LEU A 9 19.47 22.27 13.33
N ILE A 10 20.44 22.96 12.74
CA ILE A 10 21.87 22.63 12.88
C ILE A 10 22.43 22.98 14.28
N ILE A 11 21.84 23.94 14.99
CA ILE A 11 22.33 24.38 16.31
C ILE A 11 21.85 23.46 17.44
N LEU A 12 20.75 22.71 17.27
CA LEU A 12 20.20 21.80 18.28
C LEU A 12 20.91 20.43 18.37
N VAL A 13 21.84 20.12 17.47
CA VAL A 13 22.47 18.79 17.36
C VAL A 13 23.72 18.61 18.25
N PHE A 14 24.24 19.66 18.91
CA PHE A 14 25.61 19.61 19.48
C PHE A 14 25.76 19.45 21.02
N SER A 15 24.70 19.10 21.75
CA SER A 15 24.87 18.86 23.20
C SER A 15 23.97 17.79 23.80
N ALA A 16 24.34 16.52 23.73
CA ALA A 16 23.80 15.50 24.63
C ALA A 16 24.80 14.36 24.85
N ASN A 17 25.20 14.18 26.10
CA ASN A 17 26.03 13.07 26.59
C ASN A 17 25.16 11.88 27.04
N ASN A 18 25.71 10.70 26.81
CA ASN A 18 25.18 9.35 26.92
C ASN A 18 24.55 8.93 28.25
N LEU A 19 23.41 8.22 28.15
CA LEU A 19 23.01 7.14 29.09
C LEU A 19 22.24 6.08 28.28
N PHE A 20 22.65 4.82 28.40
CA PHE A 20 22.13 3.69 27.62
C PHE A 20 20.78 3.21 28.18
N ALA A 21 19.72 3.27 27.37
CA ALA A 21 18.55 2.42 27.52
C ALA A 21 18.61 1.34 26.43
N GLN A 22 18.62 0.06 26.80
CA GLN A 22 18.50 -1.05 25.88
C GLN A 22 17.05 -1.16 25.41
N ASP A 23 16.69 -0.50 24.32
CA ASP A 23 15.43 -0.78 23.64
C ASP A 23 15.52 -2.12 22.90
N ILE A 24 14.47 -2.94 23.02
CA ILE A 24 14.33 -4.16 22.23
C ILE A 24 14.32 -3.72 20.76
N PRO A 25 15.26 -4.19 19.93
CA PRO A 25 15.36 -3.72 18.55
C PRO A 25 14.08 -4.07 17.77
N ILE A 26 13.46 -3.07 17.14
CA ILE A 26 12.35 -3.31 16.23
C ILE A 26 12.86 -4.15 15.07
N ILE A 27 12.24 -5.31 14.87
CA ILE A 27 12.64 -6.28 13.85
C ILE A 27 11.69 -6.16 12.66
N VAL A 28 12.26 -6.03 11.47
CA VAL A 28 11.55 -5.94 10.18
C VAL A 28 11.99 -7.07 9.25
N ILE A 29 11.16 -7.41 8.28
CA ILE A 29 11.42 -8.48 7.31
C ILE A 29 11.53 -7.91 5.90
N SER A 30 10.70 -6.93 5.57
CA SER A 30 10.54 -6.43 4.21
C SER A 30 11.82 -5.88 3.57
N PRO A 31 12.72 -5.15 4.26
CA PRO A 31 13.88 -4.54 3.60
C PRO A 31 14.83 -5.52 2.90
N GLY A 32 14.91 -6.76 3.39
CA GLY A 32 15.81 -7.78 2.83
C GLY A 32 15.15 -9.14 2.61
N LYS A 33 13.82 -9.25 2.68
CA LYS A 33 13.05 -10.52 2.74
C LYS A 33 13.54 -11.46 3.87
N THR A 34 14.32 -10.95 4.79
CA THR A 34 14.89 -11.66 5.94
C THR A 34 14.84 -10.79 7.17
N VAL A 35 14.92 -11.42 8.35
CA VAL A 35 14.90 -10.71 9.65
C VAL A 35 16.08 -9.75 9.73
N GLN A 36 15.79 -8.48 10.06
CA GLN A 36 16.76 -7.39 10.16
C GLN A 36 16.34 -6.41 11.26
N SER A 37 17.31 -5.82 11.99
CA SER A 37 17.02 -4.73 12.92
C SER A 37 16.71 -3.43 12.16
N LEU A 38 15.68 -2.71 12.56
CA LEU A 38 15.32 -1.41 11.96
C LEU A 38 16.47 -0.41 12.02
N SER A 39 17.31 -0.46 13.06
CA SER A 39 18.48 0.41 13.19
C SER A 39 19.49 0.25 12.05
N THR A 40 19.59 -0.94 11.45
CA THR A 40 20.55 -1.25 10.37
C THR A 40 19.96 -1.09 8.96
N VAL A 41 18.69 -0.70 8.85
CA VAL A 41 18.02 -0.53 7.55
C VAL A 41 18.35 0.83 6.96
N GLY A 42 18.83 0.83 5.71
CA GLY A 42 19.12 2.05 4.94
C GLY A 42 17.91 2.59 4.15
N SER A 43 16.91 1.76 3.86
CA SER A 43 15.66 2.18 3.19
C SER A 43 14.69 2.84 4.18
N THR A 44 13.84 3.73 3.67
CA THR A 44 12.71 4.28 4.43
C THR A 44 11.63 3.23 4.61
N ILE A 45 11.23 2.98 5.86
CA ILE A 45 10.18 2.02 6.21
C ILE A 45 9.22 2.61 7.24
N GLU A 46 7.93 2.38 7.06
CA GLU A 46 6.88 2.61 8.06
C GLU A 46 6.32 1.27 8.55
N ILE A 47 5.98 1.22 9.83
CA ILE A 47 5.49 0.00 10.47
C ILE A 47 4.20 0.32 11.23
N PHE A 48 3.11 -0.35 10.87
CA PHE A 48 1.85 -0.31 11.60
C PHE A 48 1.70 -1.60 12.39
N THR A 49 1.77 -1.48 13.69
CA THR A 49 1.70 -2.63 14.60
C THR A 49 0.26 -3.09 14.81
N SER A 50 0.10 -4.28 15.36
CA SER A 50 -1.20 -4.81 15.78
C SER A 50 -1.94 -3.84 16.73
N ASP A 51 -1.21 -3.12 17.58
CA ASP A 51 -1.81 -2.10 18.48
C ASP A 51 -2.37 -0.91 17.70
N THR A 52 -1.63 -0.38 16.72
CA THR A 52 -2.10 0.69 15.84
C THR A 52 -3.38 0.27 15.11
N ILE A 53 -3.40 -0.94 14.56
CA ILE A 53 -4.52 -1.50 13.80
C ILE A 53 -5.75 -1.73 14.71
N ASN A 54 -5.56 -2.35 15.87
CA ASN A 54 -6.65 -2.69 16.79
C ASN A 54 -7.21 -1.49 17.58
N ASN A 55 -6.52 -0.35 17.62
CA ASN A 55 -7.00 0.87 18.26
C ASN A 55 -7.65 1.86 17.28
N SER A 56 -7.75 1.50 16.00
CA SER A 56 -8.49 2.28 15.00
C SER A 56 -9.98 1.96 15.07
N SER A 57 -10.81 2.99 14.86
CA SER A 57 -12.26 2.85 14.64
C SER A 57 -12.62 2.44 13.22
N HIS A 58 -11.68 2.50 12.27
CA HIS A 58 -11.90 2.07 10.90
C HIS A 58 -11.88 0.54 10.76
N PHE A 59 -12.63 0.03 9.81
CA PHE A 59 -12.74 -1.40 9.50
C PHE A 59 -11.77 -1.82 8.38
N SER A 60 -11.56 -0.95 7.38
CA SER A 60 -10.65 -1.19 6.26
C SER A 60 -9.20 -0.90 6.66
N LEU A 61 -8.28 -1.77 6.21
CA LEU A 61 -6.84 -1.56 6.41
C LEU A 61 -6.34 -0.32 5.66
N ALA A 62 -6.90 -0.02 4.49
CA ALA A 62 -6.53 1.15 3.70
C ALA A 62 -6.72 2.45 4.48
N ASN A 63 -7.89 2.64 5.12
CA ASN A 63 -8.17 3.81 5.93
C ASN A 63 -7.27 3.88 7.18
N ILE A 64 -6.93 2.73 7.79
CA ILE A 64 -6.01 2.68 8.92
C ILE A 64 -4.60 3.12 8.52
N ILE A 65 -4.12 2.72 7.35
CA ILE A 65 -2.83 3.17 6.81
C ILE A 65 -2.88 4.68 6.56
N ASP A 66 -3.93 5.16 5.92
CA ASP A 66 -4.12 6.56 5.58
C ASP A 66 -4.16 7.49 6.80
N ASP A 67 -4.79 7.05 7.89
CA ASP A 67 -4.86 7.77 9.17
C ASP A 67 -3.53 7.85 9.94
N ASN A 68 -2.55 7.07 9.56
CA ASN A 68 -1.29 6.94 10.31
C ASN A 68 -0.05 7.15 9.42
N SER A 69 -0.22 7.71 8.21
CA SER A 69 0.88 8.05 7.31
C SER A 69 0.52 9.25 6.44
N THR A 70 1.37 10.26 6.43
CA THR A 70 1.22 11.45 5.58
C THR A 70 1.86 11.30 4.21
N SER A 71 2.68 10.28 3.99
CA SER A 71 3.33 10.01 2.71
C SER A 71 2.65 8.91 1.90
N THR A 72 1.60 8.32 2.46
CA THR A 72 0.59 7.54 1.75
C THR A 72 -0.62 8.43 1.53
N ASN A 73 -1.13 8.47 0.33
CA ASN A 73 -2.35 9.19 0.01
C ASN A 73 -3.40 8.20 -0.46
N LEU A 74 -4.51 8.15 0.26
CA LEU A 74 -5.66 7.35 -0.09
C LEU A 74 -6.58 8.15 -1.00
N PHE A 75 -7.08 7.51 -2.03
CA PHE A 75 -8.30 7.95 -2.70
C PHE A 75 -9.32 6.81 -2.72
N GLN A 76 -10.55 7.13 -2.39
CA GLN A 76 -11.68 6.22 -2.38
C GLN A 76 -12.84 6.85 -3.15
N MET A 77 -13.47 6.08 -4.02
CA MET A 77 -14.54 6.53 -4.89
C MET A 77 -15.90 6.13 -4.34
N GLY A 78 -16.27 6.69 -3.16
CA GLY A 78 -17.54 6.39 -2.50
C GLY A 78 -17.37 5.79 -1.10
N GLY A 79 -18.37 5.01 -0.65
CA GLY A 79 -18.42 4.35 0.65
C GLY A 79 -17.48 3.15 0.82
N HIS A 80 -17.77 2.32 1.81
CA HIS A 80 -17.05 1.05 1.99
C HIS A 80 -17.20 0.15 0.77
N GLY A 81 -16.14 -0.54 0.38
CA GLY A 81 -16.11 -1.42 -0.79
C GLY A 81 -15.87 -0.72 -2.12
N ALA A 82 -16.00 0.60 -2.17
CA ALA A 82 -15.70 1.37 -3.36
C ALA A 82 -14.21 1.32 -3.71
N ASN A 83 -13.91 1.50 -4.99
CA ASN A 83 -12.55 1.45 -5.54
C ASN A 83 -11.59 2.34 -4.73
N THR A 84 -10.60 1.70 -4.12
CA THR A 84 -9.70 2.32 -3.16
C THR A 84 -8.25 2.10 -3.56
N GLY A 85 -7.51 3.17 -3.82
CA GLY A 85 -6.10 3.13 -4.16
C GLY A 85 -5.22 3.88 -3.17
N ILE A 86 -4.02 3.36 -2.95
CA ILE A 86 -2.98 4.02 -2.15
C ILE A 86 -1.84 4.46 -3.08
N GLN A 87 -1.49 5.73 -2.99
CA GLN A 87 -0.34 6.35 -3.66
C GLN A 87 0.79 6.53 -2.66
N LEU A 88 1.98 6.03 -2.95
CA LEU A 88 3.16 6.23 -2.12
C LEU A 88 3.99 7.38 -2.65
N ARG A 89 4.23 8.41 -1.81
CA ARG A 89 5.04 9.59 -2.19
C ARG A 89 4.60 10.22 -3.52
N GLY A 90 3.28 10.31 -3.75
CA GLY A 90 2.72 10.90 -4.96
C GLY A 90 2.89 10.07 -6.24
N LEU A 91 3.28 8.79 -6.14
CA LEU A 91 3.29 7.87 -7.27
C LEU A 91 1.98 7.10 -7.33
N GLU A 92 1.46 6.90 -8.54
CA GLU A 92 0.22 6.17 -8.76
C GLU A 92 0.26 4.76 -8.15
N LYS A 93 -0.90 4.23 -7.75
CA LYS A 93 -1.04 2.91 -7.12
C LYS A 93 -0.35 1.77 -7.90
N ARG A 94 -0.34 1.83 -9.23
CA ARG A 94 0.29 0.83 -10.11
C ARG A 94 1.81 0.72 -9.98
N TYR A 95 2.46 1.67 -9.31
CA TYR A 95 3.90 1.66 -9.03
C TYR A 95 4.24 1.11 -7.65
N SER A 96 3.25 0.60 -6.92
CA SER A 96 3.42 0.00 -5.62
C SER A 96 2.88 -1.42 -5.60
N THR A 97 3.63 -2.34 -5.01
CA THR A 97 3.23 -3.75 -4.94
C THR A 97 2.75 -4.10 -3.54
N VAL A 98 1.58 -4.73 -3.45
CA VAL A 98 1.03 -5.25 -2.19
C VAL A 98 1.34 -6.73 -2.06
N TYR A 99 1.79 -7.13 -0.87
CA TYR A 99 1.99 -8.53 -0.49
C TYR A 99 1.18 -8.86 0.77
N ILE A 100 0.51 -10.02 0.77
CA ILE A 100 -0.11 -10.58 1.98
C ILE A 100 0.57 -11.93 2.24
N ASP A 101 1.28 -12.05 3.37
CA ASP A 101 2.08 -13.22 3.76
C ASP A 101 3.06 -13.75 2.69
N GLY A 102 3.50 -12.84 1.80
CA GLY A 102 4.43 -13.13 0.71
C GLY A 102 3.80 -13.49 -0.62
N VAL A 103 2.46 -13.57 -0.70
CA VAL A 103 1.71 -13.63 -1.95
C VAL A 103 1.63 -12.23 -2.56
N LYS A 104 2.03 -12.09 -3.82
CA LYS A 104 1.94 -10.84 -4.58
C LYS A 104 0.51 -10.63 -5.05
N MET A 105 -0.14 -9.56 -4.59
CA MET A 105 -1.59 -9.33 -4.75
C MET A 105 -1.96 -8.53 -6.01
N LEU A 106 -1.08 -8.40 -6.99
CA LEU A 106 -1.42 -7.74 -8.25
C LEU A 106 -2.47 -8.55 -9.02
N ASP A 107 -3.57 -7.89 -9.40
CA ASP A 107 -4.65 -8.51 -10.18
C ASP A 107 -4.29 -8.55 -11.67
N PRO A 108 -4.04 -9.75 -12.26
CA PRO A 108 -3.72 -9.87 -13.68
C PRO A 108 -4.87 -9.47 -14.62
N SER A 109 -6.10 -9.42 -14.14
CA SER A 109 -7.28 -9.02 -14.92
C SER A 109 -7.61 -7.52 -14.81
N SER A 110 -6.89 -6.77 -13.98
CA SER A 110 -7.11 -5.32 -13.86
C SER A 110 -6.47 -4.56 -15.02
N SER A 111 -7.03 -3.42 -15.36
CA SER A 111 -6.58 -2.60 -16.49
C SER A 111 -5.16 -2.03 -16.31
N ASP A 112 -4.68 -1.89 -15.08
CA ASP A 112 -3.36 -1.32 -14.77
C ASP A 112 -2.47 -2.28 -13.97
N GLY A 113 -2.90 -3.53 -13.76
CA GLY A 113 -2.17 -4.52 -12.98
C GLY A 113 -2.05 -4.16 -11.49
N SER A 114 -2.91 -3.29 -10.96
CA SER A 114 -2.88 -2.89 -9.55
C SER A 114 -3.68 -3.84 -8.67
N PHE A 115 -3.45 -3.74 -7.36
CA PHE A 115 -4.32 -4.29 -6.33
C PHE A 115 -5.02 -3.17 -5.59
N TYR A 116 -6.30 -3.34 -5.38
CA TYR A 116 -7.12 -2.41 -4.63
C TYR A 116 -7.32 -2.92 -3.20
N LEU A 117 -7.21 -2.02 -2.22
CA LEU A 117 -7.19 -2.40 -0.80
C LEU A 117 -8.57 -2.37 -0.11
N GLU A 118 -9.65 -2.07 -0.83
CA GLU A 118 -11.02 -1.98 -0.29
C GLU A 118 -11.47 -3.25 0.42
N ASN A 119 -11.03 -4.42 -0.07
CA ASN A 119 -11.44 -5.73 0.47
C ASN A 119 -10.54 -6.25 1.60
N VAL A 120 -9.53 -5.48 2.02
CA VAL A 120 -8.63 -5.87 3.11
C VAL A 120 -9.13 -5.28 4.43
N MET A 121 -9.81 -6.14 5.21
CA MET A 121 -10.30 -5.77 6.54
C MET A 121 -9.19 -5.86 7.60
N LYS A 122 -9.31 -5.07 8.70
CA LYS A 122 -8.32 -5.07 9.80
C LYS A 122 -8.19 -6.39 10.54
N ASN A 123 -9.25 -7.22 10.50
CA ASN A 123 -9.32 -8.47 11.25
C ASN A 123 -8.31 -9.50 10.74
N GLY A 124 -7.56 -10.11 11.65
CA GLY A 124 -6.53 -11.08 11.31
C GLY A 124 -5.17 -10.50 10.91
N ILE A 125 -5.03 -9.18 10.82
CA ILE A 125 -3.74 -8.54 10.51
C ILE A 125 -2.91 -8.40 11.79
N ASP A 126 -1.62 -8.77 11.70
CA ASP A 126 -0.63 -8.62 12.75
C ASP A 126 0.11 -7.29 12.64
N ARG A 127 0.64 -6.99 11.46
CA ARG A 127 1.32 -5.73 11.15
C ARG A 127 1.39 -5.47 9.66
N VAL A 128 1.68 -4.22 9.33
CA VAL A 128 2.00 -3.78 7.97
C VAL A 128 3.38 -3.13 7.97
N GLU A 129 4.21 -3.48 6.98
CA GLU A 129 5.49 -2.85 6.71
C GLU A 129 5.44 -2.19 5.32
N ILE A 130 5.57 -0.87 5.25
CA ILE A 130 5.60 -0.10 4.00
C ILE A 130 7.03 0.33 3.73
N LEU A 131 7.63 -0.24 2.70
CA LEU A 131 8.93 0.19 2.18
C LEU A 131 8.71 1.23 1.09
N LYS A 132 9.35 2.37 1.22
CA LYS A 132 9.26 3.48 0.27
C LYS A 132 10.48 3.53 -0.65
N GLY A 133 10.28 4.15 -1.83
CA GLY A 133 11.27 4.18 -2.90
C GLY A 133 11.39 2.84 -3.62
N THR A 134 12.25 2.78 -4.62
CA THR A 134 12.35 1.62 -5.51
C THR A 134 12.81 0.36 -4.80
N GLN A 135 11.99 -0.70 -4.87
CA GLN A 135 12.22 -2.01 -4.28
C GLN A 135 12.29 -3.14 -5.33
N SER A 136 12.32 -2.80 -6.62
CA SER A 136 12.25 -3.77 -7.71
C SER A 136 13.37 -4.80 -7.69
N SER A 137 14.55 -4.49 -7.13
CA SER A 137 15.67 -5.43 -7.01
C SER A 137 15.38 -6.66 -6.13
N LEU A 138 14.41 -6.59 -5.24
CA LEU A 138 13.97 -7.73 -4.43
C LEU A 138 12.56 -8.20 -4.76
N TYR A 139 11.67 -7.24 -5.08
CA TYR A 139 10.24 -7.48 -5.20
C TYR A 139 9.77 -7.60 -6.65
N GLY A 140 10.65 -7.28 -7.62
CA GLY A 140 10.35 -7.37 -9.05
C GLY A 140 9.56 -6.18 -9.57
N SER A 141 8.84 -6.41 -10.65
CA SER A 141 8.01 -5.40 -11.34
C SER A 141 6.97 -4.77 -10.40
N ASN A 142 6.61 -3.51 -10.70
CA ASN A 142 5.62 -2.67 -10.01
C ASN A 142 6.07 -2.09 -8.65
N ALA A 143 7.30 -2.35 -8.19
CA ALA A 143 7.83 -1.83 -6.93
C ALA A 143 8.72 -0.58 -7.14
N ILE A 144 8.32 0.36 -8.01
CA ILE A 144 9.03 1.63 -8.23
C ILE A 144 8.77 2.61 -7.09
N GLY A 145 7.53 2.73 -6.63
CA GLY A 145 7.13 3.60 -5.50
C GLY A 145 7.40 2.97 -4.15
N GLY A 146 7.34 1.65 -4.10
CA GLY A 146 7.54 0.90 -2.87
C GLY A 146 6.78 -0.41 -2.80
N THR A 147 6.73 -0.98 -1.60
CA THR A 147 5.95 -2.18 -1.31
C THR A 147 5.18 -2.04 -0.01
N ILE A 148 3.95 -2.56 0.00
CA ILE A 148 3.09 -2.69 1.18
C ILE A 148 3.04 -4.16 1.54
N ASN A 149 3.68 -4.53 2.65
CA ASN A 149 3.77 -5.92 3.10
C ASN A 149 2.87 -6.11 4.32
N ILE A 150 1.82 -6.89 4.15
CA ILE A 150 0.81 -7.20 5.15
C ILE A 150 1.11 -8.58 5.71
N PHE A 151 1.27 -8.65 7.02
CA PHE A 151 1.50 -9.90 7.75
C PHE A 151 0.26 -10.23 8.57
N THR A 152 -0.27 -11.43 8.41
CA THR A 152 -1.41 -11.90 9.18
C THR A 152 -0.96 -12.59 10.46
N LYS A 153 -1.88 -12.66 11.43
CA LYS A 153 -1.63 -13.25 12.76
C LYS A 153 -1.24 -14.71 12.67
N LYS A 154 -0.37 -15.13 13.59
CA LYS A 154 0.05 -16.52 13.78
C LYS A 154 -0.32 -16.99 15.17
N GLY A 155 -0.28 -18.30 15.38
CA GLY A 155 -0.54 -18.89 16.70
C GLY A 155 0.45 -18.42 17.76
N ARG A 156 -0.08 -18.03 18.92
CA ARG A 156 0.66 -17.69 20.14
C ARG A 156 0.72 -18.91 21.05
N LYS A 157 1.74 -18.98 21.94
CA LYS A 157 1.88 -20.07 22.91
C LYS A 157 0.62 -20.20 23.75
N GLY A 158 0.13 -21.42 23.90
CA GLY A 158 -1.15 -21.72 24.56
C GLY A 158 -2.30 -21.82 23.56
N LYS A 159 -3.52 -21.62 24.05
CA LYS A 159 -4.75 -21.60 23.25
C LYS A 159 -5.50 -20.31 23.56
N HIS A 160 -5.89 -19.59 22.54
CA HIS A 160 -6.59 -18.32 22.65
C HIS A 160 -7.77 -18.28 21.69
N SER A 161 -8.83 -17.57 22.07
CA SER A 161 -9.89 -17.21 21.16
C SER A 161 -10.33 -15.78 21.39
N ASN A 162 -10.82 -15.12 20.34
CA ASN A 162 -11.35 -13.77 20.42
C ASN A 162 -12.68 -13.72 19.69
N PHE A 163 -13.63 -13.05 20.26
CA PHE A 163 -14.91 -12.73 19.66
C PHE A 163 -15.13 -11.22 19.72
N GLU A 164 -15.53 -10.62 18.61
CA GLU A 164 -15.70 -9.19 18.50
C GLU A 164 -16.97 -8.87 17.70
N ILE A 165 -17.80 -7.98 18.24
CA ILE A 165 -18.95 -7.39 17.56
C ILE A 165 -18.74 -5.89 17.55
N GLU A 166 -18.85 -5.31 16.37
CA GLU A 166 -18.82 -3.87 16.16
C GLU A 166 -20.06 -3.43 15.37
N THR A 167 -20.58 -2.27 15.71
CA THR A 167 -21.66 -1.61 14.97
C THR A 167 -21.32 -0.15 14.75
N ALA A 168 -21.76 0.41 13.63
CA ALA A 168 -21.53 1.81 13.32
C ALA A 168 -22.73 2.42 12.56
N SER A 169 -22.62 3.72 12.28
CA SER A 169 -23.58 4.45 11.44
C SER A 169 -23.82 3.74 10.11
N LYS A 170 -24.89 4.08 9.40
CA LYS A 170 -25.29 3.46 8.11
C LYS A 170 -25.59 1.95 8.23
N ASN A 171 -26.19 1.54 9.36
CA ASN A 171 -26.53 0.14 9.67
C ASN A 171 -25.31 -0.83 9.55
N THR A 172 -24.10 -0.31 9.81
CA THR A 172 -22.87 -1.09 9.71
C THR A 172 -22.78 -2.09 10.85
N LYS A 173 -22.43 -3.33 10.52
CA LYS A 173 -22.21 -4.43 11.46
C LYS A 173 -20.97 -5.20 11.05
N ASN A 174 -20.10 -5.47 12.03
CA ASN A 174 -18.91 -6.27 11.84
C ASN A 174 -18.84 -7.33 12.96
N ILE A 175 -18.77 -8.58 12.59
CA ILE A 175 -18.65 -9.70 13.54
C ILE A 175 -17.41 -10.48 13.18
N SER A 176 -16.52 -10.69 14.14
CA SER A 176 -15.34 -11.50 13.94
C SER A 176 -15.15 -12.53 15.06
N TYR A 177 -14.61 -13.66 14.66
CA TYR A 177 -14.18 -14.71 15.57
C TYR A 177 -12.80 -15.21 15.16
N SER A 178 -11.93 -15.42 16.12
CA SER A 178 -10.63 -16.03 15.85
C SER A 178 -10.21 -16.98 16.93
N ILE A 179 -9.49 -18.02 16.52
CA ILE A 179 -8.80 -18.96 17.41
C ILE A 179 -7.33 -19.00 17.00
N ASP A 180 -6.46 -19.07 17.99
CA ASP A 180 -5.04 -19.25 17.78
C ASP A 180 -4.40 -20.09 18.89
N GLY A 181 -3.33 -20.74 18.54
CA GLY A 181 -2.57 -21.51 19.51
C GLY A 181 -1.25 -21.99 18.96
N ALA A 182 -0.33 -22.25 19.87
CA ALA A 182 0.95 -22.85 19.54
C ALA A 182 1.46 -23.74 20.67
N ASP A 183 2.16 -24.82 20.26
CA ASP A 183 3.06 -25.61 21.08
C ASP A 183 4.46 -25.64 20.46
N ASP A 184 5.29 -26.58 20.87
CA ASP A 184 6.69 -26.68 20.39
C ASP A 184 6.81 -27.09 18.91
N LYS A 185 5.78 -27.74 18.34
CA LYS A 185 5.78 -28.25 16.96
C LYS A 185 4.75 -27.62 16.06
N PHE A 186 3.62 -27.21 16.60
CA PHE A 186 2.47 -26.77 15.82
C PHE A 186 2.02 -25.37 16.24
N ASN A 187 1.73 -24.52 15.29
CA ASN A 187 1.04 -23.26 15.53
C ASN A 187 -0.07 -23.06 14.50
N TYR A 188 -1.15 -22.43 14.93
CA TYR A 188 -2.29 -22.17 14.08
C TYR A 188 -2.96 -20.84 14.45
N TYR A 189 -3.50 -20.19 13.45
CA TYR A 189 -4.44 -19.08 13.55
C TYR A 189 -5.57 -19.31 12.55
N LEU A 190 -6.80 -19.10 12.96
CA LEU A 190 -7.97 -19.03 12.10
C LEU A 190 -8.80 -17.84 12.52
N GLY A 191 -9.06 -16.93 11.59
CA GLY A 191 -9.91 -15.76 11.75
C GLY A 191 -11.05 -15.78 10.73
N LEU A 192 -12.26 -15.53 11.20
CA LEU A 192 -13.48 -15.39 10.42
C LEU A 192 -14.01 -13.97 10.66
N ASN A 193 -14.44 -13.31 9.61
CA ASN A 193 -15.01 -11.97 9.70
C ASN A 193 -16.19 -11.83 8.72
N LYS A 194 -17.26 -11.19 9.19
CA LYS A 194 -18.39 -10.78 8.38
C LYS A 194 -18.68 -9.30 8.60
N PHE A 195 -18.61 -8.53 7.54
CA PHE A 195 -18.90 -7.09 7.53
C PHE A 195 -20.08 -6.81 6.59
N VAL A 196 -21.01 -5.98 7.03
CA VAL A 196 -22.12 -5.49 6.21
C VAL A 196 -22.41 -4.04 6.54
N THR A 197 -22.77 -3.24 5.54
CA THR A 197 -23.23 -1.85 5.69
C THR A 197 -24.22 -1.51 4.61
N ASP A 198 -25.17 -0.62 4.91
CA ASP A 198 -26.03 -0.02 3.90
C ASP A 198 -25.26 1.00 3.03
N GLY A 199 -24.11 1.49 3.52
CA GLY A 199 -23.26 2.42 2.78
C GLY A 199 -23.81 3.84 2.65
N ILE A 200 -23.24 4.55 1.70
CA ILE A 200 -23.63 5.87 1.23
C ILE A 200 -23.64 5.81 -0.30
N SER A 201 -24.35 6.72 -0.97
CA SER A 201 -24.22 6.86 -2.42
C SER A 201 -22.77 7.16 -2.79
N ALA A 202 -22.24 6.51 -3.82
CA ALA A 202 -20.90 6.78 -4.33
C ALA A 202 -20.85 8.18 -4.96
N MET A 203 -21.94 8.64 -5.59
CA MET A 203 -22.04 9.97 -6.18
C MET A 203 -22.44 11.03 -5.15
N ASN A 204 -21.86 12.24 -5.29
CA ASN A 204 -21.96 13.31 -4.30
C ASN A 204 -23.37 13.95 -4.19
N ASP A 205 -24.20 13.84 -5.22
CA ASP A 205 -25.49 14.53 -5.31
C ASP A 205 -26.70 13.60 -5.10
N ASN A 206 -26.49 12.43 -4.51
CA ASN A 206 -27.52 11.42 -4.37
C ASN A 206 -27.68 10.92 -2.93
N ASP A 207 -28.91 10.54 -2.56
CA ASP A 207 -29.30 10.02 -1.26
C ASP A 207 -29.47 8.49 -1.22
N GLU A 208 -29.21 7.78 -2.32
CA GLU A 208 -29.27 6.33 -2.33
C GLU A 208 -28.18 5.69 -1.46
N LYS A 209 -28.16 4.38 -1.41
CA LYS A 209 -27.25 3.65 -0.55
C LYS A 209 -26.56 2.55 -1.34
N ASP A 210 -25.26 2.68 -1.51
CA ASP A 210 -24.40 1.66 -2.06
C ASP A 210 -23.95 0.71 -0.97
N GLN A 211 -24.62 -0.43 -0.88
CA GLN A 211 -24.31 -1.42 0.14
C GLN A 211 -22.98 -2.12 -0.10
N TYR A 212 -22.35 -2.52 0.98
CA TYR A 212 -21.13 -3.35 0.94
C TYR A 212 -21.23 -4.52 1.90
N LYS A 213 -20.78 -5.70 1.42
CA LYS A 213 -20.64 -6.93 2.21
C LYS A 213 -19.26 -7.50 2.01
N ASN A 214 -18.66 -8.04 3.07
CA ASN A 214 -17.35 -8.70 3.02
C ASN A 214 -17.33 -9.87 4.01
N ASP A 215 -17.24 -11.07 3.46
CA ASP A 215 -17.02 -12.29 4.23
C ASP A 215 -15.54 -12.68 4.06
N ASN A 216 -14.78 -12.69 5.16
CA ASN A 216 -13.33 -12.87 5.11
C ASN A 216 -12.87 -14.03 5.99
N ILE A 217 -11.98 -14.86 5.46
CA ILE A 217 -11.31 -15.95 6.16
C ILE A 217 -9.81 -15.75 6.05
N VAL A 218 -9.10 -15.80 7.19
CA VAL A 218 -7.65 -15.81 7.26
C VAL A 218 -7.19 -17.01 8.08
N ALA A 219 -6.29 -17.82 7.54
CA ALA A 219 -5.73 -18.95 8.26
C ALA A 219 -4.21 -19.02 8.09
N ASN A 220 -3.51 -19.33 9.18
CA ASN A 220 -2.08 -19.64 9.22
C ASN A 220 -1.85 -20.95 9.96
N ILE A 221 -1.03 -21.81 9.38
CA ILE A 221 -0.65 -23.09 9.98
C ILE A 221 0.85 -23.24 9.83
N GLY A 222 1.55 -23.50 10.93
CA GLY A 222 2.97 -23.81 10.95
C GLY A 222 3.21 -25.15 11.62
N TYR A 223 4.07 -25.97 11.03
CA TYR A 223 4.48 -27.25 11.59
C TYR A 223 6.01 -27.41 11.53
N LYS A 224 6.61 -27.66 12.68
CA LYS A 224 8.04 -27.95 12.84
C LYS A 224 8.25 -29.45 12.68
N ILE A 225 8.72 -29.88 11.51
CA ILE A 225 9.01 -31.29 11.24
C ILE A 225 10.12 -31.79 12.16
N ASN A 226 11.21 -31.02 12.24
CA ASN A 226 12.34 -31.22 13.15
C ASN A 226 13.07 -29.87 13.37
N GLU A 227 14.22 -29.89 14.02
CA GLU A 227 14.99 -28.68 14.33
C GLU A 227 15.43 -27.86 13.09
N ASN A 228 15.57 -28.52 11.94
CA ASN A 228 16.04 -27.87 10.72
C ASN A 228 14.91 -27.58 9.70
N PHE A 229 13.78 -28.25 9.78
CA PHE A 229 12.71 -28.17 8.78
C PHE A 229 11.38 -27.75 9.39
N LYS A 230 10.74 -26.76 8.75
CA LYS A 230 9.37 -26.34 9.07
C LYS A 230 8.55 -26.08 7.81
N ILE A 231 7.27 -26.38 7.88
CA ILE A 231 6.26 -26.03 6.87
C ILE A 231 5.42 -24.88 7.41
N GLN A 232 5.09 -23.92 6.55
CA GLN A 232 4.20 -22.82 6.85
C GLN A 232 3.19 -22.67 5.72
N ASN A 233 1.92 -22.58 6.09
CA ASN A 233 0.82 -22.31 5.18
C ASN A 233 0.12 -21.03 5.59
N SER A 234 -0.24 -20.20 4.64
CA SER A 234 -1.14 -19.07 4.83
C SER A 234 -2.23 -19.13 3.77
N PHE A 235 -3.43 -18.79 4.18
CA PHE A 235 -4.60 -18.80 3.32
C PHE A 235 -5.49 -17.61 3.65
N ARG A 236 -6.01 -16.93 2.62
CA ARG A 236 -7.00 -15.86 2.76
C ARG A 236 -8.04 -15.99 1.66
N ILE A 237 -9.30 -15.80 2.05
CA ILE A 237 -10.41 -15.55 1.13
C ILE A 237 -11.10 -14.27 1.57
N ALA A 238 -11.50 -13.46 0.61
CA ALA A 238 -12.48 -12.40 0.77
C ALA A 238 -13.53 -12.55 -0.32
N ASP A 239 -14.77 -12.77 0.09
CA ASP A 239 -15.95 -12.80 -0.77
C ASP A 239 -16.75 -11.54 -0.50
N THR A 240 -16.88 -10.69 -1.53
CA THR A 240 -17.41 -9.34 -1.36
C THR A 240 -18.45 -9.01 -2.41
N PHE A 241 -19.40 -8.21 -1.99
CA PHE A 241 -20.40 -7.60 -2.85
C PHE A 241 -20.46 -6.11 -2.55
N TYR A 242 -20.43 -5.27 -3.58
CA TYR A 242 -20.65 -3.82 -3.44
C TYR A 242 -21.46 -3.24 -4.59
N GLU A 243 -22.25 -2.23 -4.26
CA GLU A 243 -22.98 -1.39 -5.21
C GLU A 243 -22.20 -0.11 -5.43
N TYR A 244 -22.30 0.46 -6.62
CA TYR A 244 -21.61 1.69 -7.01
C TYR A 244 -22.28 2.35 -8.19
N ASP A 245 -22.01 3.64 -8.37
CA ASP A 245 -22.47 4.41 -9.51
C ASP A 245 -21.46 4.38 -10.64
N ALA A 246 -21.89 4.02 -11.83
CA ALA A 246 -21.11 4.21 -13.03
C ALA A 246 -21.28 5.63 -13.55
N VAL A 247 -20.17 6.31 -13.79
CA VAL A 247 -20.16 7.61 -14.46
C VAL A 247 -20.58 7.41 -15.90
N ASN A 248 -21.86 7.67 -16.20
CA ASN A 248 -22.33 7.78 -17.58
C ASN A 248 -22.47 9.25 -17.99
N LYS A 249 -22.72 9.50 -19.28
CA LYS A 249 -22.82 10.86 -19.84
C LYS A 249 -23.90 11.75 -19.21
N THR A 250 -24.77 11.19 -18.40
CA THR A 250 -25.90 11.87 -17.78
C THR A 250 -25.80 11.99 -16.27
N TYR A 251 -24.71 11.49 -15.65
CA TYR A 251 -24.56 11.44 -14.18
C TYR A 251 -25.82 10.92 -13.48
N THR A 252 -26.49 9.98 -14.10
CA THR A 252 -27.64 9.33 -13.49
C THR A 252 -27.12 8.27 -12.52
N ASP A 253 -27.68 8.32 -11.34
CA ASP A 253 -27.67 7.26 -10.37
C ASP A 253 -28.04 5.94 -11.04
N VAL A 254 -27.09 5.03 -11.11
CA VAL A 254 -27.24 3.74 -11.78
C VAL A 254 -26.76 2.66 -10.82
N ASN A 255 -27.65 1.81 -10.40
CA ASN A 255 -27.36 0.69 -9.51
C ASN A 255 -26.48 -0.37 -10.20
N ASP A 256 -25.19 -0.07 -10.35
CA ASP A 256 -24.19 -1.03 -10.76
C ASP A 256 -23.72 -1.83 -9.54
N SER A 257 -23.30 -3.05 -9.75
CA SER A 257 -22.81 -3.87 -8.66
C SER A 257 -21.67 -4.78 -9.09
N THR A 258 -20.85 -5.19 -8.13
CA THR A 258 -19.79 -6.17 -8.33
C THR A 258 -19.81 -7.22 -7.24
N ASP A 259 -19.84 -8.49 -7.66
CA ASP A 259 -19.45 -9.63 -6.84
C ASP A 259 -17.95 -9.88 -7.08
N ASN A 260 -17.16 -9.99 -6.02
CA ASN A 260 -15.72 -10.21 -6.14
C ASN A 260 -15.23 -11.25 -5.13
N LEU A 261 -14.53 -12.27 -5.63
CA LEU A 261 -13.87 -13.31 -4.85
C LEU A 261 -12.35 -13.18 -4.99
N GLU A 262 -11.67 -12.94 -3.89
CA GLU A 262 -10.21 -12.95 -3.80
C GLU A 262 -9.77 -14.14 -2.95
N ALA A 263 -8.96 -15.03 -3.51
CA ALA A 263 -8.36 -16.12 -2.79
C ALA A 263 -6.84 -16.10 -2.94
N SER A 264 -6.12 -16.17 -1.83
CA SER A 264 -4.66 -16.26 -1.83
C SER A 264 -4.18 -17.40 -0.95
N TYR A 265 -3.15 -18.10 -1.42
CA TYR A 265 -2.54 -19.24 -0.74
C TYR A 265 -1.03 -19.16 -0.81
N SER A 266 -0.35 -19.49 0.28
CA SER A 266 1.10 -19.61 0.34
C SER A 266 1.51 -20.87 1.10
N LEU A 267 2.29 -21.72 0.46
CA LEU A 267 2.96 -22.87 1.08
C LEU A 267 4.46 -22.63 1.09
N LYS A 268 5.09 -22.74 2.25
CA LYS A 268 6.54 -22.56 2.43
C LYS A 268 7.16 -23.76 3.12
N LEU A 269 8.19 -24.32 2.51
CA LEU A 269 9.10 -25.25 3.15
C LEU A 269 10.38 -24.50 3.53
N VAL A 270 10.66 -24.39 4.81
CA VAL A 270 11.84 -23.68 5.32
C VAL A 270 12.83 -24.69 5.90
N HIS A 271 14.05 -24.69 5.36
CA HIS A 271 15.20 -25.42 5.89
C HIS A 271 16.19 -24.43 6.47
N GLU A 272 16.54 -24.60 7.75
CA GLU A 272 17.51 -23.75 8.44
C GLU A 272 18.51 -24.62 9.16
N LYS A 273 19.78 -24.52 8.77
CA LYS A 273 20.88 -25.26 9.38
C LYS A 273 22.16 -24.44 9.35
N ASN A 274 22.76 -24.20 10.51
CA ASN A 274 23.98 -23.41 10.67
C ASN A 274 23.85 -22.00 10.09
N LYS A 275 24.64 -21.70 9.06
CA LYS A 275 24.66 -20.40 8.36
C LYS A 275 23.69 -20.30 7.19
N PHE A 276 23.01 -21.39 6.83
CA PHE A 276 22.12 -21.47 5.68
C PHE A 276 20.66 -21.47 6.12
N LYS A 277 19.86 -20.66 5.42
CA LYS A 277 18.42 -20.76 5.46
C LYS A 277 17.89 -20.78 4.02
N ASN A 278 17.11 -21.79 3.71
CA ASN A 278 16.52 -21.98 2.39
C ASN A 278 15.00 -21.99 2.54
N THR A 279 14.31 -21.27 1.70
CA THR A 279 12.85 -21.25 1.68
C THR A 279 12.36 -21.53 0.26
N PHE A 280 11.62 -22.60 0.09
CA PHE A 280 10.89 -22.93 -1.12
C PHE A 280 9.45 -22.53 -0.89
N SER A 281 8.88 -21.74 -1.80
CA SER A 281 7.51 -21.27 -1.69
C SER A 281 6.73 -21.53 -2.98
N TYR A 282 5.49 -21.97 -2.81
CA TYR A 282 4.47 -21.91 -3.83
C TYR A 282 3.39 -20.95 -3.37
N ASN A 283 3.07 -19.97 -4.19
CA ASN A 283 2.02 -18.99 -3.92
C ASN A 283 1.00 -19.02 -5.06
N LYS A 284 -0.26 -18.86 -4.71
CA LYS A 284 -1.37 -18.75 -5.65
C LYS A 284 -2.24 -17.56 -5.29
N LEU A 285 -2.66 -16.83 -6.32
CA LEU A 285 -3.69 -15.79 -6.25
C LEU A 285 -4.77 -16.10 -7.28
N GLN A 286 -6.01 -15.95 -6.87
CA GLN A 286 -7.19 -16.04 -7.73
C GLN A 286 -8.10 -14.86 -7.41
N ILE A 287 -8.46 -14.12 -8.43
CA ILE A 287 -9.42 -13.01 -8.36
C ILE A 287 -10.50 -13.26 -9.40
N GLU A 288 -11.74 -13.30 -8.95
CA GLU A 288 -12.92 -13.44 -9.80
C GLU A 288 -13.83 -12.26 -9.53
N ARG A 289 -14.15 -11.51 -10.56
CA ARG A 289 -14.97 -10.31 -10.46
C ARG A 289 -16.09 -10.37 -11.47
N ALA A 290 -17.32 -10.25 -11.01
CA ALA A 290 -18.52 -10.24 -11.82
C ALA A 290 -19.25 -8.91 -11.63
N THR A 291 -19.16 -8.04 -12.63
CA THR A 291 -19.81 -6.73 -12.65
C THR A 291 -21.20 -6.85 -13.30
N THR A 292 -22.20 -6.30 -12.68
CA THR A 292 -23.58 -6.21 -13.23
C THR A 292 -23.90 -4.73 -13.41
N ASP A 293 -24.13 -4.31 -14.64
CA ASP A 293 -24.49 -2.93 -14.96
C ASP A 293 -25.99 -2.64 -14.76
N TYR A 294 -26.38 -1.38 -14.88
CA TYR A 294 -27.77 -0.92 -14.75
C TYR A 294 -28.74 -1.62 -15.72
N SER A 295 -28.28 -2.11 -16.86
CA SER A 295 -29.07 -2.87 -17.82
C SER A 295 -29.24 -4.34 -17.41
N LYS A 296 -28.63 -4.76 -16.28
CA LYS A 296 -28.53 -6.12 -15.77
C LYS A 296 -27.65 -7.03 -16.63
N ALA A 297 -26.82 -6.46 -17.51
CA ALA A 297 -25.80 -7.21 -18.21
C ALA A 297 -24.66 -7.58 -17.24
N LYS A 298 -24.24 -8.85 -17.26
CA LYS A 298 -23.19 -9.37 -16.39
C LYS A 298 -21.89 -9.56 -17.15
N THR A 299 -20.82 -9.00 -16.63
CA THR A 299 -19.47 -9.06 -17.19
C THR A 299 -18.53 -9.71 -16.19
N ASN A 300 -17.81 -10.77 -16.59
CA ASN A 300 -16.92 -11.52 -15.71
C ASN A 300 -15.45 -11.25 -16.07
N TYR A 301 -14.62 -11.12 -15.04
CA TYR A 301 -13.17 -10.95 -15.13
C TYR A 301 -12.49 -11.97 -14.22
N PHE A 302 -11.42 -12.59 -14.70
CA PHE A 302 -10.68 -13.59 -13.93
C PHE A 302 -9.18 -13.30 -14.02
N GLY A 303 -8.54 -13.25 -12.86
CA GLY A 303 -7.10 -13.09 -12.72
C GLY A 303 -6.51 -14.23 -11.91
N TYR A 304 -5.49 -14.88 -12.44
CA TYR A 304 -4.80 -16.00 -11.79
C TYR A 304 -3.29 -15.73 -11.78
N ARG A 305 -2.65 -16.05 -10.67
CA ARG A 305 -1.21 -16.05 -10.53
C ARG A 305 -0.74 -17.28 -9.80
N ASP A 306 0.27 -17.94 -10.34
CA ASP A 306 1.02 -19.02 -9.70
C ASP A 306 2.51 -18.61 -9.61
N ASP A 307 3.08 -18.61 -8.41
CA ASP A 307 4.46 -18.26 -8.15
C ASP A 307 5.22 -19.43 -7.52
N PHE A 308 6.35 -19.79 -8.11
CA PHE A 308 7.34 -20.70 -7.50
C PHE A 308 8.58 -19.90 -7.14
N LYS A 309 8.97 -19.90 -5.87
CA LYS A 309 10.10 -19.10 -5.37
C LYS A 309 11.06 -19.94 -4.58
N TYR A 310 12.33 -19.76 -4.85
CA TYR A 310 13.43 -20.19 -4.00
C TYR A 310 14.14 -18.97 -3.45
N LEU A 311 14.25 -18.88 -2.13
CA LEU A 311 14.99 -17.85 -1.40
C LEU A 311 16.04 -18.53 -0.52
N GLY A 312 17.32 -18.26 -0.79
CA GLY A 312 18.45 -18.67 0.01
C GLY A 312 19.01 -17.49 0.82
N GLU A 313 19.41 -17.75 2.06
CA GLU A 313 20.18 -16.84 2.90
C GLU A 313 21.44 -17.57 3.36
N TYR A 314 22.61 -16.94 3.19
CA TYR A 314 23.87 -17.39 3.75
C TYR A 314 24.47 -16.31 4.63
N LYS A 315 24.68 -16.63 5.91
CA LYS A 315 25.30 -15.74 6.89
C LYS A 315 26.81 -15.98 6.93
N PHE A 316 27.58 -14.98 6.48
CA PHE A 316 29.04 -14.99 6.66
C PHE A 316 29.40 -14.91 8.16
N ASN A 317 28.72 -13.96 8.84
CA ASN A 317 28.75 -13.74 10.28
C ASN A 317 27.42 -13.07 10.75
N LEU A 318 27.35 -12.49 11.95
CA LEU A 318 26.16 -11.90 12.52
C LEU A 318 25.65 -10.68 11.72
N ASP A 319 26.56 -9.88 11.16
CA ASP A 319 26.26 -8.61 10.49
C ASP A 319 26.29 -8.71 8.97
N ASN A 320 26.91 -9.76 8.41
CA ASN A 320 27.13 -9.90 6.98
C ASN A 320 26.45 -11.14 6.44
N LYS A 321 25.61 -10.96 5.43
CA LYS A 321 24.88 -12.05 4.77
C LYS A 321 24.61 -11.73 3.31
N ILE A 322 24.36 -12.76 2.53
CA ILE A 322 23.79 -12.67 1.19
C ILE A 322 22.43 -13.37 1.18
N VAL A 323 21.47 -12.71 0.57
CA VAL A 323 20.16 -13.26 0.20
C VAL A 323 20.14 -13.41 -1.32
N TYR A 324 19.71 -14.54 -1.82
CA TYR A 324 19.66 -14.80 -3.26
C TYR A 324 18.43 -15.65 -3.59
N GLY A 325 17.96 -15.55 -4.82
CA GLY A 325 16.76 -16.30 -5.18
C GLY A 325 16.50 -16.42 -6.66
N ILE A 326 15.59 -17.33 -6.96
CA ILE A 326 15.01 -17.54 -8.28
C ILE A 326 13.50 -17.59 -8.08
N ASP A 327 12.79 -16.77 -8.84
CA ASP A 327 11.33 -16.73 -8.84
C ASP A 327 10.83 -17.09 -10.25
N ARG A 328 9.72 -17.81 -10.34
CA ARG A 328 8.99 -18.03 -11.58
C ARG A 328 7.53 -17.69 -11.35
N GLU A 329 7.07 -16.64 -12.00
CA GLU A 329 5.68 -16.15 -11.96
C GLU A 329 4.97 -16.56 -13.24
N PHE A 330 3.71 -17.00 -13.12
CA PHE A 330 2.79 -17.27 -14.23
C PHE A 330 1.51 -16.49 -13.94
N ASP A 331 1.16 -15.63 -14.85
CA ASP A 331 -0.06 -14.84 -14.80
C ASP A 331 -0.97 -15.27 -15.93
N ALA A 332 -2.27 -15.38 -15.62
CA ALA A 332 -3.31 -15.59 -16.60
C ALA A 332 -4.50 -14.69 -16.31
N SER A 333 -5.12 -14.17 -17.35
CA SER A 333 -6.34 -13.37 -17.25
C SER A 333 -7.36 -13.78 -18.29
N LYS A 334 -8.64 -13.65 -17.89
CA LYS A 334 -9.78 -13.79 -18.79
C LYS A 334 -10.66 -12.57 -18.63
N TYR A 335 -11.01 -11.94 -19.74
CA TYR A 335 -11.93 -10.80 -19.77
C TYR A 335 -12.76 -10.80 -21.06
N PRO A 336 -13.93 -10.15 -21.06
CA PRO A 336 -14.82 -10.17 -22.20
C PRO A 336 -14.16 -9.48 -23.42
N LYS A 337 -14.50 -9.95 -24.60
CA LYS A 337 -14.01 -9.43 -25.87
C LYS A 337 -14.52 -8.02 -26.16
N ASP A 338 -15.72 -7.75 -25.71
CA ASP A 338 -16.40 -6.45 -25.81
C ASP A 338 -17.32 -6.24 -24.59
N TYR A 339 -17.87 -5.05 -24.47
CA TYR A 339 -18.78 -4.69 -23.38
C TYR A 339 -20.14 -5.39 -23.44
N SER A 340 -20.44 -6.13 -24.49
CA SER A 340 -21.73 -6.84 -24.68
C SER A 340 -21.74 -8.26 -24.09
N GLY A 341 -20.66 -8.67 -23.40
CA GLY A 341 -20.57 -9.97 -22.73
C GLY A 341 -20.34 -11.15 -23.68
N GLY A 342 -19.78 -10.89 -24.86
CA GLY A 342 -19.42 -11.91 -25.85
C GLY A 342 -18.29 -12.86 -25.42
N ASP A 343 -17.63 -13.47 -26.42
CA ASP A 343 -16.53 -14.41 -26.19
C ASP A 343 -15.47 -13.86 -25.23
N MET A 344 -14.97 -14.72 -24.34
CA MET A 344 -13.88 -14.37 -23.42
C MET A 344 -12.55 -14.39 -24.14
N ARG A 345 -11.68 -13.41 -23.84
CA ARG A 345 -10.25 -13.43 -24.23
C ARG A 345 -9.44 -13.98 -23.08
N GLU A 346 -8.57 -14.93 -23.40
CA GLU A 346 -7.62 -15.50 -22.47
C GLU A 346 -6.21 -15.02 -22.81
N HIS A 347 -5.46 -14.64 -21.80
CA HIS A 347 -4.07 -14.22 -21.93
C HIS A 347 -3.25 -14.80 -20.79
N ASP A 348 -2.04 -15.19 -21.12
CA ASP A 348 -1.06 -15.67 -20.16
C ASP A 348 0.31 -15.02 -20.43
N GLU A 349 1.08 -14.86 -19.38
CA GLU A 349 2.46 -14.41 -19.44
C GLU A 349 3.27 -15.00 -18.29
N GLY A 350 4.58 -14.98 -18.42
CA GLY A 350 5.49 -15.51 -17.44
C GLY A 350 6.72 -14.64 -17.24
N ILE A 351 7.24 -14.68 -16.01
CA ILE A 351 8.48 -14.00 -15.64
C ILE A 351 9.39 -15.00 -14.95
N ILE A 352 10.64 -15.11 -15.42
CA ILE A 352 11.71 -15.80 -14.71
C ILE A 352 12.67 -14.76 -14.16
N SER A 353 12.93 -14.82 -12.87
CA SER A 353 13.73 -13.84 -12.18
C SER A 353 14.86 -14.47 -11.41
N GLN A 354 16.01 -13.79 -11.40
CA GLN A 354 17.17 -14.13 -10.58
C GLN A 354 17.63 -12.89 -9.84
N TYR A 355 17.91 -13.01 -8.56
CA TYR A 355 18.33 -11.86 -7.76
C TYR A 355 19.26 -12.23 -6.63
N PHE A 356 20.02 -11.22 -6.19
CA PHE A 356 20.74 -11.28 -4.93
C PHE A 356 20.69 -9.93 -4.21
N ASP A 357 20.88 -9.99 -2.89
CA ASP A 357 20.91 -8.84 -1.99
C ASP A 357 22.03 -9.09 -0.97
N LEU A 358 23.13 -8.37 -1.11
CA LEU A 358 24.31 -8.50 -0.28
C LEU A 358 24.25 -7.46 0.84
N GLN A 359 24.08 -7.90 2.08
CA GLN A 359 23.99 -7.06 3.27
C GLN A 359 25.33 -7.15 4.02
N LEU A 360 25.97 -6.01 4.19
CA LEU A 360 27.33 -5.90 4.74
C LEU A 360 27.41 -4.85 5.84
N ARG A 361 28.31 -5.08 6.77
CA ARG A 361 28.82 -4.09 7.72
C ARG A 361 30.30 -3.85 7.46
N PRO A 362 30.63 -3.03 6.41
CA PRO A 362 32.02 -2.82 6.01
C PRO A 362 32.84 -2.10 7.07
N PHE A 363 32.19 -1.26 7.89
CA PHE A 363 32.79 -0.56 9.03
C PHE A 363 31.89 -0.67 10.25
N GLU A 364 32.42 -0.44 11.43
CA GLU A 364 31.70 -0.59 12.71
C GLU A 364 30.33 0.14 12.75
N LYS A 365 30.27 1.32 12.12
CA LYS A 365 29.08 2.18 12.13
C LYS A 365 28.30 2.19 10.81
N LEU A 366 28.76 1.48 9.78
CA LEU A 366 28.15 1.50 8.45
C LEU A 366 27.54 0.15 8.09
N TYR A 367 26.26 0.14 7.84
CA TYR A 367 25.52 -0.99 7.25
C TYR A 367 25.15 -0.64 5.81
N SER A 368 25.41 -1.53 4.87
CA SER A 368 25.16 -1.31 3.44
C SER A 368 24.48 -2.52 2.83
N THR A 369 23.64 -2.27 1.83
CA THR A 369 22.98 -3.31 1.05
C THR A 369 23.19 -3.05 -0.44
N PHE A 370 23.52 -4.09 -1.20
CA PHE A 370 23.66 -4.06 -2.65
C PHE A 370 22.76 -5.14 -3.24
N GLY A 371 21.69 -4.74 -3.94
CA GLY A 371 20.75 -5.63 -4.57
C GLY A 371 20.78 -5.53 -6.09
N LEU A 372 20.69 -6.66 -6.76
CA LEU A 372 20.56 -6.75 -8.22
C LEU A 372 19.55 -7.85 -8.57
N ARG A 373 18.70 -7.57 -9.57
CA ARG A 373 17.72 -8.50 -10.11
C ARG A 373 17.67 -8.41 -11.61
N SER A 374 17.52 -9.55 -12.25
CA SER A 374 17.22 -9.70 -13.67
C SER A 374 15.90 -10.43 -13.82
N ASP A 375 14.94 -9.81 -14.51
CA ASP A 375 13.64 -10.35 -14.85
C ASP A 375 13.60 -10.61 -16.35
N ASP A 376 13.24 -11.83 -16.75
CA ASP A 376 13.05 -12.21 -18.15
C ASP A 376 11.55 -12.46 -18.39
N HIS A 377 10.91 -11.47 -19.00
CA HIS A 377 9.46 -11.44 -19.24
C HIS A 377 9.16 -11.96 -20.65
N THR A 378 8.15 -12.82 -20.77
CA THR A 378 7.81 -13.49 -22.02
C THR A 378 7.54 -12.54 -23.19
N THR A 379 6.97 -11.35 -22.92
CA THR A 379 6.59 -10.37 -23.97
C THR A 379 7.62 -9.25 -24.11
N VAL A 380 8.10 -8.67 -23.01
CA VAL A 380 8.98 -7.46 -23.04
C VAL A 380 10.47 -7.80 -23.01
N GLY A 381 10.79 -9.08 -22.82
CA GLY A 381 12.17 -9.55 -22.70
C GLY A 381 12.85 -9.13 -21.38
N ARG A 382 14.17 -9.20 -21.38
CA ARG A 382 14.98 -9.06 -20.16
C ARG A 382 15.13 -7.61 -19.71
N LYS A 383 14.88 -7.37 -18.42
CA LYS A 383 15.11 -6.09 -17.73
C LYS A 383 15.88 -6.32 -16.44
N THR A 384 16.70 -5.34 -16.07
CA THR A 384 17.51 -5.39 -14.85
C THR A 384 17.15 -4.23 -13.95
N SER A 385 17.06 -4.50 -12.64
CA SER A 385 16.84 -3.54 -11.58
C SER A 385 17.89 -3.71 -10.48
N GLY A 386 18.21 -2.63 -9.78
CA GLY A 386 19.21 -2.67 -8.73
C GLY A 386 18.97 -1.63 -7.66
N ARG A 387 19.56 -1.84 -6.48
CA ARG A 387 19.53 -0.84 -5.39
C ARG A 387 20.80 -0.88 -4.57
N VAL A 388 21.12 0.26 -3.98
CA VAL A 388 22.13 0.43 -2.95
C VAL A 388 21.50 1.15 -1.78
N THR A 389 21.71 0.66 -0.56
CA THR A 389 21.24 1.35 0.65
C THR A 389 22.37 1.45 1.65
N ALA A 390 22.35 2.48 2.49
CA ALA A 390 23.30 2.68 3.56
C ALA A 390 22.61 3.20 4.82
N ALA A 391 23.02 2.69 5.98
CA ALA A 391 22.69 3.24 7.29
C ALA A 391 23.98 3.48 8.06
N TYR A 392 24.28 4.74 8.38
CA TYR A 392 25.45 5.13 9.16
C TYR A 392 25.01 5.51 10.57
N ILE A 393 25.44 4.74 11.55
CA ILE A 393 25.11 4.94 12.96
C ILE A 393 26.05 6.02 13.52
N LEU A 394 25.50 7.17 13.84
CA LEU A 394 26.25 8.29 14.44
C LEU A 394 26.60 7.98 15.90
N ASP A 395 25.57 7.55 16.64
CA ASP A 395 25.61 7.14 18.04
C ASP A 395 24.52 6.09 18.33
N GLY A 396 24.35 5.72 19.58
CA GLY A 396 23.35 4.70 19.97
C GLY A 396 21.88 5.06 19.63
N ASN A 397 21.59 6.32 19.38
CA ASN A 397 20.24 6.85 19.22
C ASN A 397 19.99 7.51 17.85
N SER A 398 21.03 7.71 17.05
CA SER A 398 20.94 8.51 15.82
C SER A 398 21.60 7.81 14.65
N LYS A 399 20.96 7.89 13.47
CA LYS A 399 21.52 7.38 12.21
C LYS A 399 21.18 8.30 11.04
N ILE A 400 22.06 8.28 10.05
CA ILE A 400 21.78 8.77 8.70
C ILE A 400 21.54 7.55 7.83
N ARG A 401 20.51 7.57 7.04
CA ARG A 401 20.20 6.52 6.08
C ARG A 401 20.01 7.09 4.69
N SER A 402 20.30 6.28 3.68
CA SER A 402 20.08 6.65 2.29
C SER A 402 19.80 5.42 1.45
N SER A 403 18.96 5.58 0.45
CA SER A 403 18.74 4.56 -0.56
C SER A 403 18.77 5.17 -1.97
N PHE A 404 19.29 4.39 -2.90
CA PHE A 404 19.27 4.68 -4.32
C PHE A 404 18.89 3.40 -5.06
N GLY A 405 17.88 3.49 -5.95
CA GLY A 405 17.39 2.31 -6.66
C GLY A 405 16.86 2.62 -8.05
N ALA A 406 17.07 1.65 -8.95
CA ALA A 406 16.47 1.61 -10.27
C ALA A 406 15.43 0.48 -10.33
N GLY A 407 14.21 0.80 -10.75
CA GLY A 407 13.08 -0.11 -10.83
C GLY A 407 12.47 -0.22 -12.20
N VAL A 408 11.65 -1.24 -12.36
CA VAL A 408 10.97 -1.56 -13.61
C VAL A 408 9.50 -1.86 -13.32
N ARG A 409 8.60 -1.39 -14.20
CA ARG A 409 7.23 -1.89 -14.30
C ARG A 409 7.00 -2.41 -15.71
N PHE A 410 6.57 -3.66 -15.80
CA PHE A 410 6.08 -4.20 -17.08
C PHE A 410 4.67 -3.67 -17.34
N PRO A 411 4.28 -3.45 -18.62
CA PRO A 411 2.89 -3.19 -18.95
C PRO A 411 1.99 -4.30 -18.42
N ALA A 412 0.76 -3.98 -18.06
CA ALA A 412 -0.22 -4.99 -17.67
C ALA A 412 -0.67 -5.80 -18.89
N MET A 413 -1.17 -7.01 -18.68
CA MET A 413 -1.71 -7.83 -19.78
C MET A 413 -2.81 -7.10 -20.56
N TYR A 414 -3.60 -6.29 -19.87
CA TYR A 414 -4.61 -5.44 -20.49
C TYR A 414 -4.00 -4.42 -21.46
N ASP A 415 -2.86 -3.82 -21.12
CA ASP A 415 -2.18 -2.81 -21.96
C ASP A 415 -1.80 -3.38 -23.32
N TYR A 416 -1.29 -4.63 -23.37
CA TYR A 416 -0.89 -5.27 -24.63
C TYR A 416 -2.05 -5.74 -25.47
N LYS A 417 -3.06 -6.26 -24.82
CA LYS A 417 -4.02 -7.13 -25.50
C LYS A 417 -5.32 -6.42 -25.81
N TYR A 418 -5.78 -5.54 -24.92
CA TYR A 418 -7.00 -4.77 -25.16
C TYR A 418 -6.73 -3.54 -26.03
N GLY A 419 -5.71 -2.76 -25.71
CA GLY A 419 -5.27 -1.63 -26.55
C GLY A 419 -4.88 -2.06 -27.95
N SER A 420 -4.23 -3.23 -28.09
CA SER A 420 -3.76 -3.76 -29.36
C SER A 420 -4.88 -4.22 -30.29
N SER A 421 -5.95 -4.81 -29.78
CA SER A 421 -7.04 -5.27 -30.65
C SER A 421 -7.76 -4.12 -31.34
N THR A 422 -7.92 -2.99 -30.63
CA THR A 422 -8.56 -1.80 -31.19
C THR A 422 -7.73 -1.17 -32.32
N ILE A 423 -6.39 -1.25 -32.23
CA ILE A 423 -5.50 -0.78 -33.32
C ILE A 423 -5.55 -1.72 -34.51
N VAL A 424 -5.45 -3.04 -34.29
CA VAL A 424 -5.47 -4.05 -35.36
C VAL A 424 -6.82 -4.04 -36.07
N ASP A 425 -7.91 -3.95 -35.33
CA ASP A 425 -9.27 -3.86 -35.90
C ASP A 425 -9.49 -2.59 -36.74
N LYS A 426 -8.70 -1.53 -36.48
CA LYS A 426 -8.71 -0.27 -37.27
C LYS A 426 -7.63 -0.21 -38.35
N GLY A 427 -6.90 -1.32 -38.58
CA GLY A 427 -5.85 -1.41 -39.63
C GLY A 427 -4.54 -0.72 -39.28
N GLY A 428 -4.30 -0.39 -38.01
CA GLY A 428 -3.04 0.17 -37.49
C GLY A 428 -2.00 -0.89 -37.16
N THR A 429 -0.73 -0.49 -37.06
CA THR A 429 0.36 -1.31 -36.54
C THR A 429 0.53 -1.06 -35.05
N LEU A 430 0.72 -2.15 -34.29
CA LEU A 430 1.06 -2.07 -32.87
C LEU A 430 2.47 -1.53 -32.68
N GLU A 431 2.61 -0.46 -31.91
CA GLU A 431 3.89 -0.12 -31.32
C GLU A 431 4.20 -1.12 -30.19
N GLU A 432 5.45 -1.61 -30.14
CA GLU A 432 5.90 -2.46 -29.04
C GLU A 432 5.98 -1.64 -27.75
N LEU A 433 5.09 -1.93 -26.79
CA LEU A 433 5.13 -1.30 -25.50
C LEU A 433 6.43 -1.66 -24.75
N GLN A 434 7.08 -0.64 -24.23
CA GLN A 434 8.28 -0.77 -23.41
C GLN A 434 7.93 -0.74 -21.92
N SER A 435 8.76 -1.40 -21.12
CA SER A 435 8.66 -1.29 -19.67
C SER A 435 8.93 0.15 -19.21
N GLU A 436 8.14 0.59 -18.22
CA GLU A 436 8.40 1.82 -17.50
C GLU A 436 9.60 1.64 -16.58
N ARG A 437 10.39 2.68 -16.39
CA ARG A 437 11.57 2.67 -15.54
C ARG A 437 11.50 3.75 -14.49
N GLY A 438 11.81 3.40 -13.24
CA GLY A 438 11.91 4.34 -12.14
C GLY A 438 13.32 4.44 -11.60
N LEU A 439 13.73 5.65 -11.24
CA LEU A 439 14.96 5.93 -10.49
C LEU A 439 14.58 6.68 -9.23
N SER A 440 14.88 6.12 -8.05
CA SER A 440 14.58 6.76 -6.78
C SER A 440 15.82 6.98 -5.94
N PHE A 441 15.80 8.07 -5.20
CA PHE A 441 16.80 8.42 -4.19
C PHE A 441 16.09 8.93 -2.95
N ASP A 442 16.52 8.49 -1.77
CA ASP A 442 16.17 9.15 -0.52
C ASP A 442 17.36 9.26 0.43
N ILE A 443 17.31 10.25 1.30
CA ILE A 443 18.23 10.45 2.42
C ILE A 443 17.43 10.89 3.64
N GLY A 444 17.68 10.25 4.77
CA GLY A 444 16.97 10.52 6.01
C GLY A 444 17.90 10.58 7.22
N TYR A 445 17.46 11.30 8.22
CA TYR A 445 18.05 11.37 9.54
C TYR A 445 17.02 10.92 10.57
N ASP A 446 17.34 9.91 11.33
CA ASP A 446 16.52 9.37 12.43
C ASP A 446 17.26 9.60 13.74
N THR A 447 16.58 10.09 14.77
CA THR A 447 17.15 10.25 16.11
C THR A 447 16.12 10.02 17.21
N PHE A 448 16.57 9.54 18.34
CA PHE A 448 15.77 9.44 19.57
C PHE A 448 16.41 10.27 20.69
N LEU A 449 15.68 11.26 21.15
CA LEU A 449 16.10 12.17 22.22
C LEU A 449 15.67 11.59 23.56
N ASN A 450 16.56 10.84 24.23
CA ASN A 450 16.27 10.11 25.47
C ASN A 450 15.70 10.99 26.58
N ASN A 451 16.21 12.24 26.70
CA ASN A 451 15.77 13.19 27.76
C ASN A 451 14.31 13.62 27.59
N LEU A 452 13.76 13.49 26.40
CA LEU A 452 12.41 13.93 26.03
C LEU A 452 11.49 12.77 25.69
N ASP A 453 12.01 11.55 25.64
CA ASP A 453 11.32 10.36 25.08
C ASP A 453 10.72 10.66 23.69
N LEU A 454 11.49 11.35 22.84
CA LEU A 454 11.06 11.90 21.55
C LEU A 454 11.87 11.30 20.40
N GLY A 455 11.22 10.52 19.57
CA GLY A 455 11.74 10.07 18.28
C GLY A 455 11.47 11.09 17.17
N LEU A 456 12.46 11.41 16.37
CA LEU A 456 12.36 12.32 15.23
C LEU A 456 12.91 11.64 13.97
N ASN A 457 12.22 11.85 12.85
CA ASN A 457 12.64 11.41 11.54
C ASN A 457 12.41 12.53 10.53
N ILE A 458 13.42 12.81 9.70
CA ILE A 458 13.29 13.67 8.54
C ILE A 458 13.87 12.98 7.31
N THR A 459 13.15 12.98 6.19
CA THR A 459 13.58 12.34 4.95
C THR A 459 13.30 13.24 3.76
N TYR A 460 14.31 13.48 2.93
CA TYR A 460 14.12 13.98 1.57
C TYR A 460 14.03 12.78 0.61
N PHE A 461 13.13 12.85 -0.34
CA PHE A 461 12.97 11.82 -1.39
C PHE A 461 12.82 12.45 -2.77
N LYS A 462 13.24 11.70 -3.79
CA LYS A 462 13.00 12.01 -5.21
C LYS A 462 12.88 10.74 -6.02
N THR A 463 11.87 10.71 -6.90
CA THR A 463 11.67 9.62 -7.87
C THR A 463 11.42 10.21 -9.25
N GLU A 464 12.12 9.70 -10.25
CA GLU A 464 11.90 10.00 -11.67
C GLU A 464 11.43 8.72 -12.38
N GLN A 465 10.41 8.85 -13.24
CA GLN A 465 9.91 7.77 -14.09
C GLN A 465 10.13 8.13 -15.56
N LYS A 466 10.57 7.14 -16.34
CA LYS A 466 10.76 7.23 -17.79
C LYS A 466 9.86 6.22 -18.49
N ASN A 467 9.50 6.53 -19.73
CA ASN A 467 8.61 5.72 -20.59
C ASN A 467 7.26 5.43 -19.91
N PRO A 468 6.61 6.42 -19.23
CA PRO A 468 5.34 6.16 -18.58
C PRO A 468 4.31 5.70 -19.62
N LEU A 469 3.49 4.71 -19.25
CA LEU A 469 2.39 4.25 -20.06
C LEU A 469 1.17 5.14 -19.86
N PHE A 470 0.56 5.56 -20.95
CA PHE A 470 -0.68 6.34 -20.96
C PHE A 470 -1.56 5.93 -22.14
N SER A 471 -2.86 6.13 -22.00
CA SER A 471 -3.82 6.02 -23.10
C SER A 471 -4.41 7.38 -23.39
N ASN A 472 -4.64 7.69 -24.67
CA ASN A 472 -5.35 8.88 -25.04
C ASN A 472 -6.85 8.58 -25.15
N ALA A 473 -7.56 8.79 -24.08
CA ALA A 473 -9.01 8.58 -24.00
C ALA A 473 -9.83 9.45 -25.00
N ARG A 474 -9.22 10.51 -25.55
CA ARG A 474 -9.91 11.43 -26.47
C ARG A 474 -9.80 10.99 -27.94
N THR A 475 -8.78 10.21 -28.29
CA THR A 475 -8.55 9.84 -29.70
C THR A 475 -8.89 8.38 -29.98
N ASP A 476 -8.29 7.44 -29.29
CA ASP A 476 -8.35 6.04 -29.68
C ASP A 476 -8.23 5.01 -28.55
N TRP A 477 -8.04 5.44 -27.30
CA TRP A 477 -7.83 4.59 -26.13
C TRP A 477 -6.62 3.66 -26.24
N VAL A 478 -5.72 3.92 -27.16
CA VAL A 478 -4.54 3.08 -27.38
C VAL A 478 -3.48 3.40 -26.34
N MET A 479 -2.90 2.35 -25.76
CA MET A 479 -1.80 2.49 -24.80
C MET A 479 -0.48 2.78 -25.54
N ARG A 480 0.28 3.77 -25.06
CA ARG A 480 1.55 4.22 -25.60
C ARG A 480 2.57 4.50 -24.49
N ASN A 481 3.86 4.49 -24.84
CA ASN A 481 4.89 5.01 -23.94
C ASN A 481 5.10 6.51 -24.20
N GLY A 482 5.02 7.30 -23.13
CA GLY A 482 5.34 8.73 -23.17
C GLY A 482 6.85 8.99 -23.26
N THR A 483 7.21 10.07 -23.92
CA THR A 483 8.62 10.54 -24.03
C THR A 483 9.06 11.40 -22.84
N GLY A 484 8.11 11.82 -21.99
CA GLY A 484 8.33 12.65 -20.83
C GLY A 484 8.94 11.89 -19.64
N ARG A 485 9.17 12.65 -18.56
CA ARG A 485 9.56 12.11 -17.27
C ARG A 485 8.54 12.55 -16.23
N ASN A 486 7.94 11.59 -15.55
CA ASN A 486 7.16 11.89 -14.36
C ASN A 486 8.11 12.03 -13.18
N THR A 487 7.88 13.00 -12.33
CA THR A 487 8.73 13.25 -11.16
C THR A 487 7.89 13.36 -9.91
N SER A 488 8.43 12.90 -8.81
CA SER A 488 7.90 13.15 -7.48
C SER A 488 9.05 13.40 -6.53
N GLU A 489 9.04 14.52 -5.80
CA GLU A 489 10.04 14.83 -4.80
C GLU A 489 9.39 15.52 -3.59
N GLY A 490 10.04 15.41 -2.42
CA GLY A 490 9.47 15.99 -1.24
C GLY A 490 10.26 15.76 0.02
N VAL A 491 9.65 16.18 1.13
CA VAL A 491 10.21 16.03 2.49
C VAL A 491 9.15 15.43 3.40
N GLU A 492 9.54 14.38 4.11
CA GLU A 492 8.76 13.76 5.18
C GLU A 492 9.36 14.15 6.53
N PHE A 493 8.53 14.55 7.49
CA PHE A 493 8.91 14.76 8.87
C PHE A 493 7.98 13.99 9.79
N ASN A 494 8.54 13.20 10.71
CA ASN A 494 7.77 12.48 11.71
C ASN A 494 8.35 12.71 13.10
N ALA A 495 7.47 12.88 14.08
CA ALA A 495 7.80 12.98 15.49
C ALA A 495 6.92 12.03 16.30
N ASN A 496 7.54 11.21 17.14
CA ASN A 496 6.87 10.31 18.06
C ASN A 496 7.31 10.64 19.47
N TRP A 497 6.38 11.17 20.25
CA TRP A 497 6.62 11.56 21.62
C TRP A 497 5.76 10.71 22.58
N LYS A 498 6.42 9.92 23.41
CA LYS A 498 5.75 9.04 24.36
C LYS A 498 6.54 8.96 25.66
N PRO A 499 6.49 10.02 26.47
CA PRO A 499 7.27 10.07 27.70
C PRO A 499 6.82 9.02 28.72
N THR A 500 7.78 8.35 29.35
CA THR A 500 7.60 7.21 30.26
C THR A 500 6.67 7.54 31.44
N ASN A 501 6.72 8.78 31.92
CA ASN A 501 5.93 9.25 33.08
C ASN A 501 4.73 10.10 32.69
N SER A 502 4.33 10.14 31.43
CA SER A 502 3.18 10.93 30.95
C SER A 502 2.00 10.03 30.61
N LYS A 503 0.80 10.53 30.87
CA LYS A 503 -0.44 9.95 30.38
C LYS A 503 -0.69 10.29 28.89
N PHE A 504 0.05 11.24 28.34
CA PHE A 504 -0.07 11.69 26.96
C PHE A 504 1.01 11.07 26.10
N GLY A 505 0.65 10.77 24.86
CA GLY A 505 1.56 10.47 23.76
C GLY A 505 1.11 11.21 22.50
N LEU A 506 2.04 11.59 21.65
CA LEU A 506 1.80 12.31 20.40
C LEU A 506 2.58 11.65 19.27
N ASN A 507 1.90 11.33 18.19
CA ASN A 507 2.51 11.10 16.89
C ASN A 507 2.16 12.29 15.99
N PHE A 508 3.14 12.87 15.34
CA PHE A 508 2.96 13.95 14.39
C PHE A 508 3.68 13.61 13.10
N GLY A 509 3.01 13.78 11.98
CA GLY A 509 3.55 13.61 10.63
C GLY A 509 3.28 14.83 9.78
N TYR A 510 4.24 15.15 8.91
CA TYR A 510 4.09 16.15 7.86
C TYR A 510 4.82 15.67 6.60
N THR A 511 4.15 15.74 5.47
CA THR A 511 4.76 15.48 4.17
C THR A 511 4.48 16.64 3.21
N PHE A 512 5.55 17.13 2.61
CA PHE A 512 5.49 17.96 1.42
C PHE A 512 5.81 17.10 0.21
N THR A 513 4.94 17.09 -0.80
CA THR A 513 5.12 16.34 -2.04
C THR A 513 4.92 17.23 -3.24
N ASP A 514 5.92 17.36 -4.09
CA ASP A 514 5.84 18.03 -5.38
C ASP A 514 5.92 16.95 -6.47
N SER A 515 4.78 16.67 -7.12
CA SER A 515 4.65 15.54 -8.04
C SER A 515 4.03 16.00 -9.35
N TYR A 516 4.72 15.70 -10.45
CA TYR A 516 4.34 16.12 -11.80
C TYR A 516 4.32 14.97 -12.77
N ASP A 517 3.37 15.06 -13.70
CA ASP A 517 3.25 14.18 -14.86
C ASP A 517 3.56 14.97 -16.13
N ALA A 518 4.65 14.60 -16.80
CA ALA A 518 5.09 15.24 -18.05
C ALA A 518 4.77 14.40 -19.29
N SER A 519 4.14 13.23 -19.10
CA SER A 519 3.85 12.29 -20.18
C SER A 519 2.60 12.63 -21.00
N THR A 520 1.79 13.57 -20.52
CA THR A 520 0.50 13.93 -21.13
C THR A 520 0.60 14.88 -22.34
N CYS A 521 1.82 15.32 -22.69
CA CYS A 521 2.06 16.17 -23.86
C CYS A 521 2.68 15.34 -24.97
N ASP A 522 1.87 14.77 -25.85
CA ASP A 522 2.33 14.14 -27.08
C ASP A 522 2.71 15.24 -28.09
N PRO A 523 3.94 15.23 -28.66
CA PRO A 523 4.34 16.20 -29.68
C PRO A 523 3.45 16.18 -30.94
N ASP A 524 2.89 15.04 -31.30
CA ASP A 524 2.03 14.90 -32.48
C ASP A 524 0.59 15.38 -32.23
N GLU A 525 0.16 15.47 -30.97
CA GLU A 525 -1.14 16.03 -30.58
C GLU A 525 -1.12 17.55 -30.35
N LEU A 526 0.04 18.17 -30.30
CA LEU A 526 0.23 19.62 -30.14
C LEU A 526 -0.50 20.47 -31.20
N ALA A 527 -0.85 19.88 -32.34
CA ALA A 527 -1.57 20.56 -33.42
C ALA A 527 -3.08 20.71 -33.15
N SER A 528 -3.66 19.93 -32.25
CA SER A 528 -5.13 19.90 -31.99
C SER A 528 -5.53 20.48 -30.63
N TYR A 529 -4.60 20.81 -29.75
CA TYR A 529 -4.92 21.36 -28.43
C TYR A 529 -4.96 22.88 -28.42
N THR A 530 -6.07 23.43 -28.01
CA THR A 530 -6.24 24.87 -27.67
C THR A 530 -5.67 25.21 -26.30
N ASP A 531 -5.14 24.25 -25.54
CA ASP A 531 -4.56 24.46 -24.23
C ASP A 531 -3.11 24.98 -24.34
N ASN A 532 -2.91 26.24 -23.97
CA ASN A 532 -1.62 26.93 -24.00
C ASN A 532 -0.53 26.27 -23.15
N GLU A 533 -0.87 25.32 -22.27
CA GLU A 533 0.05 24.73 -21.31
C GLU A 533 1.01 23.68 -21.91
N CYS A 534 0.60 22.92 -22.93
CA CYS A 534 1.51 22.02 -23.64
C CYS A 534 2.27 22.70 -24.79
N ARG A 535 1.87 23.89 -25.19
CA ARG A 535 2.24 24.56 -26.43
C ARG A 535 3.50 25.42 -26.39
N LEU A 536 3.95 25.81 -25.23
CA LEU A 536 5.05 26.76 -25.10
C LEU A 536 6.29 26.05 -24.62
N THR A 537 7.25 25.92 -25.43
CA THR A 537 8.60 25.89 -24.95
C THR A 537 9.46 24.72 -25.32
N GLY A 538 9.19 23.79 -26.06
CA GLY A 538 10.18 22.70 -26.00
C GLY A 538 10.58 22.41 -24.52
N ASN A 539 10.07 23.16 -23.57
CA ASN A 539 10.07 22.97 -22.14
C ASN A 539 8.74 22.38 -21.74
N LYS A 540 8.79 21.12 -21.38
CA LYS A 540 7.69 20.26 -20.95
C LYS A 540 6.92 20.94 -19.82
N VAL A 541 5.67 21.34 -20.06
CA VAL A 541 4.79 21.77 -18.97
C VAL A 541 4.31 20.51 -18.27
N ALA A 542 4.93 20.20 -17.14
CA ALA A 542 4.50 19.11 -16.29
C ALA A 542 3.22 19.51 -15.54
N LYS A 543 2.17 18.71 -15.59
CA LYS A 543 0.96 18.91 -14.78
C LYS A 543 1.13 18.22 -13.42
N ALA A 544 0.60 18.83 -12.36
CA ALA A 544 0.54 18.19 -11.04
C ALA A 544 -0.19 16.85 -11.15
N LYS A 545 0.32 15.82 -10.49
CA LYS A 545 -0.33 14.51 -10.50
C LYS A 545 -1.70 14.55 -9.86
N VAL A 546 -2.58 13.71 -10.41
CA VAL A 546 -3.98 13.59 -9.98
C VAL A 546 -4.04 13.01 -8.57
N ARG A 547 -4.84 13.65 -7.72
CA ARG A 547 -5.12 13.22 -6.34
C ARG A 547 -3.89 13.15 -5.45
N VAL A 548 -2.88 13.97 -5.71
CA VAL A 548 -1.67 14.07 -4.89
C VAL A 548 -1.64 15.41 -4.18
N PRO A 549 -1.82 15.44 -2.84
CA PRO A 549 -1.75 16.69 -2.08
C PRO A 549 -0.30 17.17 -1.98
N ARG A 550 -0.08 18.49 -2.12
CA ARG A 550 1.23 19.07 -1.85
C ARG A 550 1.61 19.06 -0.37
N HIS A 551 0.62 19.14 0.50
CA HIS A 551 0.79 19.18 1.95
C HIS A 551 -0.17 18.16 2.58
N ALA A 552 0.38 17.27 3.39
CA ALA A 552 -0.36 16.39 4.26
C ALA A 552 0.17 16.49 5.69
N VAL A 553 -0.72 16.59 6.66
CA VAL A 553 -0.39 16.66 8.10
C VAL A 553 -1.24 15.64 8.83
N GLU A 554 -0.65 14.95 9.79
CA GLU A 554 -1.38 14.16 10.79
C GLU A 554 -0.90 14.48 12.21
N ALA A 555 -1.81 14.41 13.17
CA ALA A 555 -1.51 14.52 14.57
C ALA A 555 -2.39 13.56 15.38
N ASN A 556 -1.78 12.56 15.99
CA ASN A 556 -2.46 11.53 16.77
C ASN A 556 -2.07 11.66 18.22
N ILE A 557 -3.01 12.10 19.06
CA ILE A 557 -2.83 12.27 20.51
C ILE A 557 -3.43 11.06 21.20
N SER A 558 -2.66 10.39 22.03
CA SER A 558 -3.16 9.36 22.94
C SER A 558 -3.17 9.87 24.37
N TYR A 559 -4.23 9.56 25.12
CA TYR A 559 -4.35 9.91 26.53
C TYR A 559 -4.78 8.71 27.36
N LEU A 560 -3.95 8.31 28.33
CA LEU A 560 -4.23 7.25 29.28
C LEU A 560 -4.92 7.85 30.53
N MET A 561 -6.25 7.88 30.51
CA MET A 561 -7.02 8.43 31.64
C MET A 561 -6.76 7.66 32.95
N ASN A 562 -6.78 6.32 32.83
CA ASN A 562 -6.40 5.38 33.89
C ASN A 562 -5.91 4.07 33.26
N GLN A 563 -5.57 3.06 34.05
CA GLN A 563 -5.03 1.78 33.56
C GLN A 563 -5.94 1.06 32.56
N ASN A 564 -7.25 1.32 32.60
CA ASN A 564 -8.25 0.65 31.77
C ASN A 564 -8.80 1.52 30.65
N LEU A 565 -8.73 2.85 30.74
CA LEU A 565 -9.34 3.78 29.78
C LEU A 565 -8.27 4.57 29.04
N LYS A 566 -8.20 4.35 27.74
CA LYS A 566 -7.32 5.05 26.82
C LYS A 566 -8.14 5.75 25.74
N SER A 567 -7.80 6.98 25.44
CA SER A 567 -8.44 7.81 24.41
C SER A 567 -7.43 8.18 23.33
N PHE A 568 -7.91 8.26 22.08
CA PHE A 568 -7.13 8.68 20.93
C PHE A 568 -7.90 9.77 20.20
N LEU A 569 -7.28 10.91 20.03
CA LEU A 569 -7.75 11.96 19.11
C LEU A 569 -6.81 11.98 17.91
N LYS A 570 -7.36 11.76 16.74
CA LYS A 570 -6.63 11.82 15.49
C LYS A 570 -7.09 13.04 14.72
N GLY A 571 -6.16 13.74 14.10
CA GLY A 571 -6.42 14.85 13.21
C GLY A 571 -5.61 14.71 11.92
N LYS A 572 -6.24 14.91 10.80
CA LYS A 572 -5.64 14.85 9.48
C LYS A 572 -6.00 16.08 8.66
N TYR A 573 -5.00 16.68 8.02
CA TYR A 573 -5.14 17.74 7.02
C TYR A 573 -4.57 17.28 5.69
N ILE A 574 -5.34 17.45 4.64
CA ILE A 574 -4.95 17.21 3.25
C ILE A 574 -5.12 18.51 2.49
N GLY A 575 -4.06 19.00 1.87
CA GLY A 575 -4.08 20.19 1.02
C GLY A 575 -4.82 19.96 -0.29
N GLU A 576 -5.05 21.03 -1.02
CA GLU A 576 -5.70 20.99 -2.34
C GLU A 576 -5.07 19.92 -3.25
N THR A 577 -5.90 19.21 -4.02
CA THR A 577 -5.47 18.23 -5.02
C THR A 577 -6.12 18.50 -6.37
N ARG A 578 -5.39 18.16 -7.43
CA ARG A 578 -5.93 18.15 -8.79
C ARG A 578 -6.64 16.83 -9.06
N ASP A 579 -7.77 16.86 -9.74
CA ASP A 579 -8.47 15.68 -10.29
C ASP A 579 -9.01 15.98 -11.69
N PHE A 580 -9.69 15.03 -12.30
CA PHE A 580 -10.39 15.19 -13.56
C PHE A 580 -11.90 15.07 -13.34
N GLY A 581 -12.67 15.95 -13.98
CA GLY A 581 -14.12 15.88 -14.05
C GLY A 581 -14.60 15.92 -15.49
N ASN A 582 -15.71 15.25 -15.79
CA ASN A 582 -16.36 15.33 -17.08
C ASN A 582 -17.45 16.42 -17.02
N THR A 583 -17.14 17.59 -17.52
CA THR A 583 -18.09 18.69 -17.61
C THR A 583 -18.49 18.90 -19.08
N ASN A 584 -19.79 18.79 -19.38
CA ASN A 584 -20.34 19.03 -20.73
C ASN A 584 -19.62 18.24 -21.85
N ASP A 585 -19.47 16.93 -21.69
CA ASP A 585 -18.78 16.02 -22.63
C ASP A 585 -17.27 16.28 -22.81
N SER A 586 -16.66 17.04 -21.90
CA SER A 586 -15.23 17.31 -21.92
C SER A 586 -14.61 16.98 -20.56
N TRP A 587 -13.54 16.18 -20.56
CA TRP A 587 -12.71 15.96 -19.37
C TRP A 587 -11.89 17.21 -19.08
N THR A 588 -12.14 17.86 -17.95
CA THR A 588 -11.46 19.08 -17.53
C THR A 588 -10.75 18.88 -16.19
N ASP A 589 -9.68 19.65 -15.97
CA ASP A 589 -9.01 19.67 -14.69
C ASP A 589 -9.92 20.27 -13.62
N GLN A 590 -10.00 19.59 -12.47
CA GLN A 590 -10.77 20.00 -11.30
C GLN A 590 -9.83 20.17 -10.12
N ILE A 591 -10.13 21.12 -9.23
CA ILE A 591 -9.40 21.29 -7.98
C ILE A 591 -10.33 20.85 -6.84
N LEU A 592 -9.91 19.83 -6.12
CA LEU A 592 -10.52 19.42 -4.87
C LEU A 592 -9.94 20.27 -3.74
N THR A 593 -10.82 20.88 -2.96
CA THR A 593 -10.44 21.76 -1.84
C THR A 593 -9.72 20.99 -0.75
N ASP A 594 -8.88 21.68 0.00
CA ASP A 594 -8.28 21.15 1.21
C ASP A 594 -9.32 20.85 2.29
N TYR A 595 -9.00 19.94 3.20
CA TYR A 595 -9.90 19.53 4.26
C TYR A 595 -9.19 19.11 5.54
N PHE A 596 -9.94 19.17 6.66
CA PHE A 596 -9.54 18.66 7.99
C PHE A 596 -10.53 17.61 8.47
N VAL A 597 -10.04 16.45 8.88
CA VAL A 597 -10.84 15.41 9.51
C VAL A 597 -10.31 15.09 10.89
N PHE A 598 -11.21 14.94 11.86
CA PHE A 598 -10.88 14.55 13.23
C PHE A 598 -11.68 13.34 13.67
N ASP A 599 -10.98 12.37 14.26
CA ASP A 599 -11.58 11.16 14.84
C ASP A 599 -11.27 11.06 16.32
N LEU A 600 -12.22 10.56 17.10
CA LEU A 600 -12.06 10.27 18.51
C LEU A 600 -12.39 8.83 18.80
N VAL A 601 -11.51 8.14 19.50
CA VAL A 601 -11.69 6.75 19.91
C VAL A 601 -11.43 6.61 21.40
N HIS A 602 -12.38 6.05 22.11
CA HIS A 602 -12.24 5.62 23.50
C HIS A 602 -12.19 4.11 23.57
N SER A 603 -11.18 3.57 24.26
CA SER A 603 -10.96 2.15 24.46
C SER A 603 -10.93 1.86 25.96
N TYR A 604 -11.87 1.05 26.43
CA TYR A 604 -12.01 0.68 27.84
C TYR A 604 -11.87 -0.82 28.03
N ASN A 605 -10.89 -1.24 28.85
CA ASN A 605 -10.74 -2.63 29.27
C ASN A 605 -11.67 -2.87 30.47
N LEU A 606 -12.75 -3.62 30.25
CA LEU A 606 -13.70 -4.02 31.26
C LEU A 606 -13.34 -5.43 31.73
N PHE A 607 -12.90 -5.58 32.94
CA PHE A 607 -12.28 -6.80 33.47
C PHE A 607 -11.05 -7.22 32.65
N ASP A 608 -10.48 -8.37 32.90
CA ASP A 608 -9.23 -8.81 32.24
C ASP A 608 -9.42 -9.25 30.79
N ASN A 609 -10.66 -9.51 30.37
CA ASN A 609 -10.92 -10.19 29.09
C ASN A 609 -11.99 -9.53 28.20
N TYR A 610 -12.51 -8.37 28.57
CA TYR A 610 -13.43 -7.60 27.74
C TYR A 610 -12.84 -6.24 27.40
N LYS A 611 -12.99 -5.83 26.15
CA LYS A 611 -12.64 -4.49 25.68
C LYS A 611 -13.86 -3.86 25.01
N ILE A 612 -14.22 -2.67 25.45
CA ILE A 612 -15.25 -1.83 24.81
C ILE A 612 -14.52 -0.73 24.04
N GLN A 613 -14.97 -0.46 22.83
CA GLN A 613 -14.47 0.64 22.02
C GLN A 613 -15.65 1.51 21.56
N ILE A 614 -15.52 2.82 21.73
CA ILE A 614 -16.48 3.81 21.24
C ILE A 614 -15.70 4.80 20.38
N GLY A 615 -16.17 5.03 19.16
CA GLY A 615 -15.51 5.92 18.21
C GLY A 615 -16.49 6.89 17.57
N ILE A 616 -15.96 8.05 17.19
CA ILE A 616 -16.62 9.03 16.33
C ILE A 616 -15.62 9.39 15.25
N ASN A 617 -15.91 9.00 14.02
CA ASN A 617 -15.12 9.38 12.85
C ASN A 617 -15.71 10.66 12.26
N ASN A 618 -14.85 11.53 11.74
CA ASN A 618 -15.22 12.83 11.18
C ASN A 618 -16.11 13.65 12.15
N ILE A 619 -15.59 13.98 13.33
CA ILE A 619 -16.34 14.65 14.42
C ILE A 619 -17.02 15.93 13.92
N LEU A 620 -16.36 16.69 13.05
CA LEU A 620 -16.85 17.97 12.55
C LEU A 620 -17.87 17.83 11.42
N ASP A 621 -18.11 16.61 10.94
CA ASP A 621 -18.97 16.32 9.78
C ASP A 621 -18.52 17.06 8.52
N GLU A 622 -17.18 17.14 8.34
CA GLU A 622 -16.55 17.79 7.19
C GLU A 622 -17.01 17.13 5.90
N LYS A 623 -17.38 17.95 4.92
CA LYS A 623 -17.76 17.51 3.59
C LYS A 623 -16.57 17.70 2.66
N TYR A 624 -15.96 16.61 2.24
CA TYR A 624 -14.77 16.64 1.41
C TYR A 624 -14.84 15.57 0.32
N GLN A 625 -13.94 15.64 -0.64
CA GLN A 625 -13.82 14.65 -1.72
C GLN A 625 -12.36 14.19 -1.82
N GLN A 626 -12.18 12.89 -2.02
CA GLN A 626 -10.89 12.28 -2.35
C GLN A 626 -10.77 12.00 -3.86
N ALA A 627 -11.90 11.95 -4.54
CA ALA A 627 -12.03 11.89 -5.98
C ALA A 627 -13.21 12.79 -6.39
N HIS A 628 -13.07 13.48 -7.52
CA HIS A 628 -14.07 14.43 -7.99
C HIS A 628 -15.44 13.75 -8.19
N GLU A 629 -16.49 14.39 -7.68
CA GLU A 629 -17.89 13.91 -7.68
C GLU A 629 -18.20 12.70 -6.80
N TYR A 630 -17.20 12.09 -6.14
CA TYR A 630 -17.43 10.97 -5.25
C TYR A 630 -17.60 11.41 -3.80
N SER A 631 -18.58 10.79 -3.15
CA SER A 631 -18.88 11.02 -1.74
C SER A 631 -17.81 10.45 -0.82
N THR A 632 -17.69 11.05 0.36
CA THR A 632 -16.93 10.49 1.48
C THR A 632 -17.83 10.28 2.68
N MET A 633 -17.43 9.36 3.57
CA MET A 633 -18.18 9.11 4.81
C MET A 633 -18.23 10.38 5.66
N GLY A 634 -19.42 10.91 5.92
CA GLY A 634 -19.65 11.97 6.91
C GLY A 634 -19.41 11.45 8.33
N ARG A 635 -19.89 12.20 9.34
CA ARG A 635 -19.76 11.77 10.75
C ARG A 635 -20.37 10.40 10.98
N ALA A 636 -19.56 9.50 11.54
CA ALA A 636 -19.95 8.13 11.85
C ALA A 636 -19.64 7.78 13.31
N PHE A 637 -20.61 7.15 13.99
CA PHE A 637 -20.47 6.64 15.35
C PHE A 637 -20.19 5.16 15.30
N ASN A 638 -19.25 4.70 16.11
CA ASN A 638 -18.82 3.31 16.21
C ASN A 638 -18.94 2.80 17.64
N PHE A 639 -19.37 1.57 17.81
CA PHE A 639 -19.36 0.85 19.07
C PHE A 639 -18.85 -0.57 18.84
N GLY A 640 -17.88 -0.99 19.65
CA GLY A 640 -17.29 -2.33 19.57
C GLY A 640 -17.23 -2.98 20.95
N LEU A 641 -17.51 -4.27 21.00
CA LEU A 641 -17.32 -5.15 22.14
C LEU A 641 -16.47 -6.34 21.72
N LYS A 642 -15.33 -6.50 22.36
CA LYS A 642 -14.42 -7.61 22.17
C LYS A 642 -14.26 -8.42 23.44
N LYS A 643 -14.29 -9.74 23.29
CA LYS A 643 -13.99 -10.70 24.36
C LYS A 643 -12.78 -11.54 23.96
N VAL A 644 -11.82 -11.68 24.87
CA VAL A 644 -10.62 -12.50 24.74
C VAL A 644 -10.73 -13.68 25.71
N TYR A 645 -10.45 -14.91 25.24
CA TYR A 645 -10.50 -16.13 26.05
C TYR A 645 -9.11 -16.75 26.19
#